data_af525101730c2d7263ca031ca7bc25e1
#
_entry.id   af525101730c2d7263ca031ca7bc25e1
#
_cell.length_a   1.000
_cell.length_b   1.000
_cell.length_c   1.000
_cell.angle_alpha   90.00
_cell.angle_beta   90.00
_cell.angle_gamma   90.00
#
_symmetry.space_group_name_H-M   'P 1'
#
loop_
_entity.id
_entity.type
_entity.pdbx_description
1 polymer ?
#
loop_
_entity_poly.entity_id
_entity_poly.type
_entity_poly.pdbx_seq_one_letter_code
_entity_poly.pdbx_strand_id
1 'polypeptide(L)'
;MGRVYFRWFSIAVVMFAQLAWARFARAADTAEAELRQSVQELERWLGNDVQAPGWRKFLKTDQLNAELGKGARADRGLVREVLDRFASNAPGLERRRFVAVRSALKKWLDTLPAWRAEQLPEMARAAKPHLVLVTESDVKRERARLDAAVDKLRQLLSEAKQEQAASWKEAVKWAQLESELAAAGAQPDLKTLLAIEELYRQDIAGLEQDEFVAVRQALDKYVCTALFASSAEPKKVYEGFLDELAERFPSYAQNPQAEDAIFIGKRLGWLDRFGQARELVAAARSSHSRPNLFLEVSEALMQAGIDQNVDETAAVNEVILGTRIRGNARLTGAVTLDLVPSQDNAAINILLDGSTVSNSVGYNGPVRVFSRGVTSVNAVKRLQLDDTGLSDRRATARCSTRTRIGRVEAGHLVRHIATKRIQKTKPQAEAIASRRAAGRIAGNVDDRSADLVQDANASFSDKFRLPLVRRGGFPQLLQFRTTDDALQVTMLQAGRDQLAAPNAPPALTGKFDLAVRMHESLVGNMSQAVLGGVTLTDVRLVEMIKELTGKPPEGLGDDPWSITFQSELPIEARFTARTAKITIRGKRFTREDQEIRRPVEISAVYTIEKLPDRARLVRQGDVQIDFPGRQKLSTTDIAMKSFMKKKFEVLFKPEIVSEGLTLPKRWASIGKLKLELLVCDKGWLALGWLKPPAPAATETLVASSR
;
A
#
# COMPACT_ATOMS: atom_id res chain seq x y z
N MET A 1 -41.99 -32.79 15.49
CA MET A 1 -41.75 -31.40 15.03
C MET A 1 -40.36 -31.15 14.37
N GLY A 2 -39.39 -32.06 14.44
CA GLY A 2 -38.03 -31.86 13.89
C GLY A 2 -37.85 -32.06 12.38
N ARG A 3 -38.81 -32.66 11.66
CA ARG A 3 -38.68 -32.94 10.22
C ARG A 3 -39.18 -31.82 9.29
N VAL A 4 -39.92 -30.85 9.77
CA VAL A 4 -40.46 -29.74 8.99
C VAL A 4 -39.46 -28.58 8.90
N TYR A 5 -38.67 -28.32 9.93
CA TYR A 5 -37.64 -27.27 9.95
C TYR A 5 -36.45 -27.58 9.05
N PHE A 6 -36.10 -28.84 8.84
CA PHE A 6 -34.98 -29.21 7.95
C PHE A 6 -35.28 -29.03 6.46
N ARG A 7 -36.57 -29.18 6.05
CA ARG A 7 -36.98 -28.92 4.65
C ARG A 7 -37.06 -27.44 4.31
N TRP A 8 -37.41 -26.58 5.25
CA TRP A 8 -37.44 -25.13 5.04
C TRP A 8 -36.03 -24.53 4.99
N PHE A 9 -35.09 -25.05 5.79
CA PHE A 9 -33.68 -24.62 5.73
C PHE A 9 -33.00 -25.00 4.43
N SER A 10 -33.25 -26.18 3.89
CA SER A 10 -32.71 -26.59 2.59
C SER A 10 -33.28 -25.79 1.42
N ILE A 11 -34.56 -25.43 1.45
CA ILE A 11 -35.20 -24.60 0.42
C ILE A 11 -34.69 -23.15 0.50
N ALA A 12 -34.49 -22.62 1.69
CA ALA A 12 -33.92 -21.28 1.89
C ALA A 12 -32.45 -21.19 1.38
N VAL A 13 -31.62 -22.20 1.66
CA VAL A 13 -30.23 -22.26 1.18
C VAL A 13 -30.17 -22.38 -0.35
N VAL A 14 -31.06 -23.16 -0.97
CA VAL A 14 -31.11 -23.28 -2.43
C VAL A 14 -31.64 -21.98 -3.06
N MET A 15 -32.65 -21.33 -2.47
CA MET A 15 -33.12 -20.02 -2.95
C MET A 15 -32.08 -18.92 -2.74
N PHE A 16 -31.34 -18.91 -1.64
CA PHE A 16 -30.22 -17.95 -1.44
C PHE A 16 -29.08 -18.20 -2.43
N ALA A 17 -28.74 -19.45 -2.73
CA ALA A 17 -27.75 -19.79 -3.75
C ALA A 17 -28.22 -19.37 -5.15
N GLN A 18 -29.49 -19.57 -5.50
CA GLN A 18 -30.05 -19.12 -6.79
C GLN A 18 -30.15 -17.61 -6.90
N LEU A 19 -30.47 -16.89 -5.81
CA LEU A 19 -30.48 -15.42 -5.78
C LEU A 19 -29.06 -14.84 -5.83
N ALA A 20 -28.08 -15.48 -5.22
CA ALA A 20 -26.67 -15.11 -5.34
C ALA A 20 -26.16 -15.33 -6.77
N TRP A 21 -26.50 -16.47 -7.40
CA TRP A 21 -26.18 -16.76 -8.81
C TRP A 21 -26.83 -15.77 -9.78
N ALA A 22 -28.11 -15.44 -9.56
CA ALA A 22 -28.82 -14.45 -10.40
C ALA A 22 -28.26 -13.03 -10.22
N ARG A 23 -27.77 -12.67 -9.03
CA ARG A 23 -27.08 -11.40 -8.80
C ARG A 23 -25.68 -11.37 -9.45
N PHE A 24 -24.95 -12.49 -9.41
CA PHE A 24 -23.63 -12.62 -10.05
C PHE A 24 -23.73 -12.57 -11.58
N ALA A 25 -24.69 -13.28 -12.18
CA ALA A 25 -24.95 -13.23 -13.60
C ALA A 25 -25.36 -11.82 -14.07
N ARG A 26 -26.22 -11.12 -13.32
CA ARG A 26 -26.59 -9.74 -13.61
C ARG A 26 -25.43 -8.75 -13.49
N ALA A 27 -24.54 -8.94 -12.53
CA ALA A 27 -23.34 -8.12 -12.38
C ALA A 27 -22.34 -8.36 -13.53
N ALA A 28 -22.19 -9.60 -13.99
CA ALA A 28 -21.36 -9.95 -15.12
C ALA A 28 -21.88 -9.32 -16.43
N ASP A 29 -23.16 -9.43 -16.70
CA ASP A 29 -23.80 -8.83 -17.88
C ASP A 29 -23.68 -7.31 -17.88
N THR A 30 -23.78 -6.68 -16.71
CA THR A 30 -23.62 -5.22 -16.54
C THR A 30 -22.18 -4.78 -16.78
N ALA A 31 -21.19 -5.51 -16.23
CA ALA A 31 -19.77 -5.20 -16.39
C ALA A 31 -19.32 -5.39 -17.85
N GLU A 32 -19.81 -6.44 -18.54
CA GLU A 32 -19.54 -6.65 -19.95
C GLU A 32 -20.14 -5.55 -20.81
N ALA A 33 -21.38 -5.14 -20.54
CA ALA A 33 -22.04 -4.05 -21.25
C ALA A 33 -21.31 -2.71 -21.06
N GLU A 34 -20.86 -2.40 -19.82
CA GLU A 34 -20.06 -1.20 -19.52
C GLU A 34 -18.73 -1.20 -20.27
N LEU A 35 -18.05 -2.36 -20.34
CA LEU A 35 -16.81 -2.50 -21.10
C LEU A 35 -17.05 -2.32 -22.59
N ARG A 36 -18.06 -2.99 -23.14
CA ARG A 36 -18.43 -2.88 -24.56
C ARG A 36 -18.71 -1.44 -24.97
N GLN A 37 -19.45 -0.70 -24.15
CA GLN A 37 -19.71 0.72 -24.36
C GLN A 37 -18.42 1.54 -24.31
N SER A 38 -17.57 1.33 -23.30
CA SER A 38 -16.30 2.07 -23.14
C SER A 38 -15.34 1.83 -24.31
N VAL A 39 -15.26 0.59 -24.82
CA VAL A 39 -14.44 0.25 -25.99
C VAL A 39 -14.99 0.92 -27.24
N GLN A 40 -16.31 0.90 -27.46
CA GLN A 40 -16.94 1.59 -28.59
C GLN A 40 -16.73 3.12 -28.56
N GLU A 41 -16.76 3.72 -27.37
CA GLU A 41 -16.47 5.15 -27.20
C GLU A 41 -15.00 5.48 -27.50
N LEU A 42 -14.07 4.60 -27.09
CA LEU A 42 -12.66 4.72 -27.42
C LEU A 42 -12.43 4.59 -28.93
N GLU A 43 -12.98 3.56 -29.58
CA GLU A 43 -12.86 3.32 -31.01
C GLU A 43 -13.41 4.49 -31.84
N ARG A 44 -14.58 5.03 -31.48
CA ARG A 44 -15.16 6.22 -32.14
C ARG A 44 -14.26 7.44 -31.98
N TRP A 45 -13.60 7.59 -30.84
CA TRP A 45 -12.69 8.72 -30.59
C TRP A 45 -11.36 8.55 -31.32
N LEU A 46 -10.80 7.33 -31.40
CA LEU A 46 -9.63 7.05 -32.21
C LEU A 46 -9.90 7.29 -33.69
N GLY A 47 -11.10 6.95 -34.16
CA GLY A 47 -11.54 7.20 -35.54
C GLY A 47 -10.53 6.71 -36.56
N ASN A 48 -10.24 7.55 -37.56
CA ASN A 48 -9.26 7.31 -38.62
C ASN A 48 -7.96 8.15 -38.44
N ASP A 49 -7.66 8.55 -37.20
CA ASP A 49 -6.39 9.22 -36.89
C ASP A 49 -5.20 8.36 -37.33
N VAL A 50 -4.14 9.01 -37.79
CA VAL A 50 -2.89 8.35 -38.23
C VAL A 50 -2.31 7.42 -37.16
N GLN A 51 -2.50 7.74 -35.88
CA GLN A 51 -2.03 6.93 -34.75
C GLN A 51 -3.01 5.81 -34.34
N ALA A 52 -4.26 5.82 -34.80
CA ALA A 52 -5.27 4.85 -34.42
C ALA A 52 -4.89 3.38 -34.68
N PRO A 53 -4.30 3.00 -35.84
CA PRO A 53 -3.86 1.63 -36.05
C PRO A 53 -2.77 1.19 -35.07
N GLY A 54 -1.86 2.12 -34.70
CA GLY A 54 -0.82 1.85 -33.69
C GLY A 54 -1.42 1.55 -32.33
N TRP A 55 -2.39 2.34 -31.88
CA TRP A 55 -3.10 2.13 -30.62
C TRP A 55 -3.89 0.81 -30.62
N ARG A 56 -4.65 0.52 -31.69
CA ARG A 56 -5.41 -0.75 -31.79
C ARG A 56 -4.50 -1.96 -31.69
N LYS A 57 -3.38 -1.94 -32.42
CA LYS A 57 -2.38 -3.03 -32.37
C LYS A 57 -1.73 -3.15 -30.99
N PHE A 58 -1.34 -2.03 -30.39
CA PHE A 58 -0.71 -2.02 -29.07
C PHE A 58 -1.65 -2.54 -27.98
N LEU A 59 -2.90 -2.06 -27.98
CA LEU A 59 -3.92 -2.39 -26.96
C LEU A 59 -4.67 -3.68 -27.29
N LYS A 60 -4.44 -4.30 -28.46
CA LYS A 60 -5.12 -5.51 -28.89
C LYS A 60 -6.66 -5.39 -28.88
N THR A 61 -7.20 -4.24 -29.28
CA THR A 61 -8.65 -3.98 -29.20
C THR A 61 -9.47 -4.95 -30.05
N ASP A 62 -8.95 -5.41 -31.18
CA ASP A 62 -9.63 -6.43 -32.03
C ASP A 62 -9.77 -7.76 -31.30
N GLN A 63 -8.72 -8.20 -30.59
CA GLN A 63 -8.75 -9.41 -29.79
C GLN A 63 -9.70 -9.26 -28.59
N LEU A 64 -9.69 -8.09 -27.93
CA LEU A 64 -10.64 -7.80 -26.85
C LEU A 64 -12.09 -7.86 -27.34
N ASN A 65 -12.39 -7.31 -28.51
CA ASN A 65 -13.73 -7.37 -29.10
C ASN A 65 -14.17 -8.81 -29.43
N ALA A 66 -13.23 -9.65 -29.85
CA ALA A 66 -13.50 -11.08 -30.06
C ALA A 66 -13.80 -11.78 -28.71
N GLU A 67 -13.08 -11.47 -27.64
CA GLU A 67 -13.33 -12.04 -26.33
C GLU A 67 -14.67 -11.57 -25.73
N LEU A 68 -15.03 -10.30 -25.91
CA LEU A 68 -16.34 -9.77 -25.53
C LEU A 68 -17.49 -10.51 -26.20
N GLY A 69 -17.27 -11.06 -27.40
CA GLY A 69 -18.25 -11.93 -28.08
C GLY A 69 -18.46 -13.29 -27.42
N LYS A 70 -17.50 -13.75 -26.60
CA LYS A 70 -17.57 -15.07 -25.92
C LYS A 70 -18.22 -14.97 -24.52
N GLY A 71 -18.43 -13.77 -23.96
CA GLY A 71 -19.04 -13.52 -22.64
C GLY A 71 -18.29 -14.26 -21.53
N ALA A 72 -18.99 -15.06 -20.73
CA ALA A 72 -18.41 -15.84 -19.63
C ALA A 72 -17.36 -16.90 -20.07
N ARG A 73 -17.24 -17.17 -21.36
CA ARG A 73 -16.25 -18.10 -21.96
C ARG A 73 -15.01 -17.35 -22.47
N ALA A 74 -14.91 -16.06 -22.24
CA ALA A 74 -13.76 -15.26 -22.64
C ALA A 74 -12.47 -15.80 -22.03
N ASP A 75 -11.39 -15.72 -22.80
CA ASP A 75 -10.06 -16.05 -22.32
C ASP A 75 -9.59 -15.02 -21.30
N ARG A 76 -9.63 -15.42 -20.02
CA ARG A 76 -9.24 -14.58 -18.89
C ARG A 76 -7.77 -14.13 -19.00
N GLY A 77 -6.90 -14.94 -19.59
CA GLY A 77 -5.49 -14.61 -19.80
C GLY A 77 -5.32 -13.46 -20.79
N LEU A 78 -6.01 -13.54 -21.91
CA LEU A 78 -6.00 -12.49 -22.93
C LEU A 78 -6.62 -11.19 -22.40
N VAL A 79 -7.73 -11.27 -21.69
CA VAL A 79 -8.38 -10.10 -21.06
C VAL A 79 -7.43 -9.44 -20.07
N ARG A 80 -6.68 -10.22 -19.29
CA ARG A 80 -5.68 -9.70 -18.38
C ARG A 80 -4.50 -9.05 -19.12
N GLU A 81 -3.98 -9.68 -20.16
CA GLU A 81 -2.93 -9.09 -21.00
C GLU A 81 -3.36 -7.74 -21.58
N VAL A 82 -4.60 -7.64 -22.04
CA VAL A 82 -5.16 -6.38 -22.53
C VAL A 82 -5.23 -5.34 -21.40
N LEU A 83 -5.69 -5.72 -20.20
CA LEU A 83 -5.73 -4.84 -19.02
C LEU A 83 -4.33 -4.33 -18.67
N ASP A 84 -3.32 -5.20 -18.66
CA ASP A 84 -1.93 -4.83 -18.36
C ASP A 84 -1.36 -3.83 -19.39
N ARG A 85 -1.78 -3.93 -20.66
CA ARG A 85 -1.41 -2.95 -21.69
C ARG A 85 -2.07 -1.60 -21.46
N PHE A 86 -3.37 -1.56 -21.07
CA PHE A 86 -4.05 -0.32 -20.68
C PHE A 86 -3.52 0.27 -19.38
N ALA A 87 -2.87 -0.52 -18.53
CA ALA A 87 -2.26 -0.10 -17.27
C ALA A 87 -0.76 0.24 -17.40
N SER A 88 -0.17 0.05 -18.59
CA SER A 88 1.24 0.37 -18.83
C SER A 88 1.53 1.88 -18.80
N ASN A 89 2.80 2.25 -18.62
CA ASN A 89 3.25 3.66 -18.57
C ASN A 89 3.40 4.28 -19.97
N ALA A 90 2.68 3.80 -20.99
CA ALA A 90 2.75 4.39 -22.32
C ALA A 90 2.08 5.78 -22.32
N PRO A 91 2.79 6.83 -22.82
CA PRO A 91 2.27 8.20 -22.85
C PRO A 91 0.93 8.27 -23.58
N GLY A 92 -0.07 8.90 -22.97
CA GLY A 92 -1.42 9.06 -23.51
C GLY A 92 -2.48 8.13 -22.89
N LEU A 93 -2.08 7.06 -22.17
CA LEU A 93 -3.03 6.15 -21.50
C LEU A 93 -3.69 6.78 -20.26
N GLU A 94 -3.21 7.92 -19.80
CA GLU A 94 -3.81 8.73 -18.74
C GLU A 94 -5.09 9.46 -19.17
N ARG A 95 -5.37 9.53 -20.47
CA ARG A 95 -6.56 10.20 -21.00
C ARG A 95 -7.84 9.46 -20.59
N ARG A 96 -8.87 10.23 -20.26
CA ARG A 96 -10.15 9.76 -19.69
C ARG A 96 -10.74 8.51 -20.39
N ARG A 97 -10.64 8.42 -21.72
CA ARG A 97 -11.21 7.30 -22.47
C ARG A 97 -10.46 5.99 -22.27
N PHE A 98 -9.12 6.03 -22.23
CA PHE A 98 -8.32 4.84 -21.91
C PHE A 98 -8.52 4.41 -20.45
N VAL A 99 -8.61 5.37 -19.53
CA VAL A 99 -8.89 5.10 -18.11
C VAL A 99 -10.26 4.46 -17.93
N ALA A 100 -11.28 4.89 -18.69
CA ALA A 100 -12.62 4.29 -18.66
C ALA A 100 -12.61 2.82 -19.11
N VAL A 101 -11.92 2.52 -20.23
CA VAL A 101 -11.76 1.13 -20.69
C VAL A 101 -11.00 0.29 -19.68
N ARG A 102 -9.91 0.81 -19.11
CA ARG A 102 -9.13 0.12 -18.06
C ARG A 102 -9.99 -0.23 -16.84
N SER A 103 -10.80 0.71 -16.36
CA SER A 103 -11.69 0.49 -15.22
C SER A 103 -12.77 -0.56 -15.52
N ALA A 104 -13.39 -0.48 -16.70
CA ALA A 104 -14.40 -1.44 -17.12
C ALA A 104 -13.81 -2.85 -17.37
N LEU A 105 -12.60 -2.94 -17.96
CA LEU A 105 -11.84 -4.19 -18.11
C LEU A 105 -11.59 -4.88 -16.77
N LYS A 106 -11.16 -4.11 -15.77
CA LYS A 106 -10.93 -4.64 -14.41
C LYS A 106 -12.21 -5.23 -13.84
N LYS A 107 -13.32 -4.49 -13.91
CA LYS A 107 -14.63 -4.97 -13.44
C LYS A 107 -15.08 -6.24 -14.14
N TRP A 108 -14.95 -6.30 -15.47
CA TRP A 108 -15.33 -7.48 -16.24
C TRP A 108 -14.45 -8.69 -15.94
N LEU A 109 -13.12 -8.49 -15.85
CA LEU A 109 -12.18 -9.54 -15.47
C LEU A 109 -12.53 -10.17 -14.11
N ASP A 110 -13.01 -9.37 -13.15
CA ASP A 110 -13.44 -9.85 -11.84
C ASP A 110 -14.71 -10.70 -11.90
N THR A 111 -15.52 -10.57 -12.96
CA THR A 111 -16.72 -11.40 -13.20
C THR A 111 -16.46 -12.67 -13.98
N LEU A 112 -15.34 -12.76 -14.71
CA LEU A 112 -14.99 -13.97 -15.44
C LEU A 112 -14.66 -15.12 -14.48
N PRO A 113 -15.01 -16.38 -14.84
CA PRO A 113 -14.71 -17.52 -13.99
C PRO A 113 -13.23 -17.57 -13.62
N ALA A 114 -12.94 -17.69 -12.34
CA ALA A 114 -11.56 -17.88 -11.88
C ALA A 114 -11.04 -19.24 -12.35
N TRP A 115 -9.75 -19.31 -12.71
CA TRP A 115 -9.11 -20.60 -12.93
C TRP A 115 -9.19 -21.45 -11.66
N ARG A 116 -9.43 -22.74 -11.84
CA ARG A 116 -9.40 -23.70 -10.73
C ARG A 116 -7.98 -24.26 -10.58
N ALA A 117 -7.53 -24.38 -9.35
CA ALA A 117 -6.20 -24.93 -9.07
C ALA A 117 -5.99 -26.34 -9.66
N GLU A 118 -7.07 -27.14 -9.73
CA GLU A 118 -7.07 -28.50 -10.29
C GLU A 118 -6.75 -28.52 -11.79
N GLN A 119 -6.94 -27.42 -12.51
CA GLN A 119 -6.66 -27.31 -13.94
C GLN A 119 -5.18 -27.01 -14.24
N LEU A 120 -4.43 -26.50 -13.28
CA LEU A 120 -3.05 -26.07 -13.47
C LEU A 120 -2.10 -27.17 -13.99
N PRO A 121 -2.18 -28.44 -13.52
CA PRO A 121 -1.34 -29.50 -14.05
C PRO A 121 -1.59 -29.78 -15.52
N GLU A 122 -2.85 -29.74 -15.96
CA GLU A 122 -3.23 -29.93 -17.35
C GLU A 122 -2.80 -28.74 -18.21
N MET A 123 -3.00 -27.52 -17.74
CA MET A 123 -2.52 -26.31 -18.40
C MET A 123 -0.98 -26.32 -18.59
N ALA A 124 -0.24 -26.80 -17.60
CA ALA A 124 1.21 -26.93 -17.71
C ALA A 124 1.61 -27.93 -18.82
N ARG A 125 0.95 -29.10 -18.88
CA ARG A 125 1.18 -30.08 -19.95
C ARG A 125 0.76 -29.54 -21.33
N ALA A 126 -0.36 -28.86 -21.40
CA ALA A 126 -0.87 -28.27 -22.66
C ALA A 126 0.04 -27.13 -23.17
N ALA A 127 0.75 -26.44 -22.30
CA ALA A 127 1.67 -25.37 -22.70
C ALA A 127 2.94 -25.84 -23.40
N LYS A 128 3.37 -27.12 -23.24
CA LYS A 128 4.63 -27.63 -23.77
C LYS A 128 4.89 -27.38 -25.27
N PRO A 129 3.91 -27.60 -26.21
CA PRO A 129 4.12 -27.33 -27.62
C PRO A 129 4.20 -25.84 -27.97
N HIS A 130 3.91 -24.95 -27.04
CA HIS A 130 3.78 -23.50 -27.27
C HIS A 130 5.01 -22.69 -26.83
N LEU A 131 6.21 -23.23 -26.95
CA LEU A 131 7.46 -22.48 -26.70
C LEU A 131 7.55 -21.29 -27.66
N VAL A 132 7.67 -20.11 -27.12
CA VAL A 132 7.95 -18.87 -27.89
C VAL A 132 9.45 -18.71 -27.99
N LEU A 133 10.00 -18.96 -29.18
CA LEU A 133 11.43 -18.75 -29.43
C LEU A 133 11.74 -17.26 -29.51
N VAL A 134 12.86 -16.89 -28.92
CA VAL A 134 13.43 -15.54 -29.01
C VAL A 134 14.30 -15.45 -30.24
N THR A 135 14.05 -14.47 -31.08
CA THR A 135 14.79 -14.21 -32.30
C THR A 135 15.88 -13.15 -32.08
N GLU A 136 16.86 -13.08 -33.00
CA GLU A 136 17.86 -12.00 -32.98
C GLU A 136 17.23 -10.61 -33.09
N SER A 137 16.10 -10.49 -33.81
CA SER A 137 15.37 -9.24 -33.90
C SER A 137 14.73 -8.83 -32.57
N ASP A 138 14.36 -9.79 -31.71
CA ASP A 138 13.87 -9.51 -30.35
C ASP A 138 15.00 -8.97 -29.49
N VAL A 139 16.19 -9.57 -29.56
CA VAL A 139 17.37 -9.08 -28.83
C VAL A 139 17.74 -7.67 -29.26
N LYS A 140 17.77 -7.40 -30.58
CA LYS A 140 18.05 -6.05 -31.12
C LYS A 140 16.99 -5.03 -30.66
N ARG A 141 15.72 -5.40 -30.61
CA ARG A 141 14.65 -4.53 -30.13
C ARG A 141 14.82 -4.18 -28.65
N GLU A 142 15.09 -5.17 -27.80
CA GLU A 142 15.27 -4.92 -26.35
C GLU A 142 16.57 -4.14 -26.10
N ARG A 143 17.62 -4.35 -26.93
CA ARG A 143 18.83 -3.52 -26.90
C ARG A 143 18.51 -2.04 -27.21
N ALA A 144 17.77 -1.77 -28.26
CA ALA A 144 17.39 -0.39 -28.62
C ALA A 144 16.56 0.28 -27.51
N ARG A 145 15.72 -0.48 -26.80
CA ARG A 145 14.98 0.02 -25.62
C ARG A 145 15.92 0.37 -24.47
N LEU A 146 16.93 -0.46 -24.23
CA LEU A 146 17.94 -0.20 -23.20
C LEU A 146 18.73 1.06 -23.56
N ASP A 147 19.20 1.20 -24.80
CA ASP A 147 19.94 2.38 -25.27
C ASP A 147 19.09 3.65 -25.08
N ALA A 148 17.81 3.63 -25.44
CA ALA A 148 16.92 4.77 -25.24
C ALA A 148 16.68 5.12 -23.74
N ALA A 149 16.64 4.12 -22.86
CA ALA A 149 16.55 4.36 -21.42
C ALA A 149 17.84 4.95 -20.86
N VAL A 150 19.00 4.43 -21.30
CA VAL A 150 20.32 4.94 -20.92
C VAL A 150 20.52 6.38 -21.38
N ASP A 151 20.05 6.74 -22.59
CA ASP A 151 20.13 8.12 -23.09
C ASP A 151 19.33 9.10 -22.22
N LYS A 152 18.13 8.72 -21.78
CA LYS A 152 17.34 9.54 -20.85
C LYS A 152 18.04 9.70 -19.50
N LEU A 153 18.59 8.60 -18.95
CA LEU A 153 19.34 8.68 -17.71
C LEU A 153 20.61 9.54 -17.86
N ARG A 154 21.30 9.47 -19.01
CA ARG A 154 22.46 10.33 -19.32
C ARG A 154 22.05 11.81 -19.28
N GLN A 155 20.89 12.16 -19.83
CA GLN A 155 20.37 13.52 -19.77
C GLN A 155 20.11 13.94 -18.32
N LEU A 156 19.41 13.14 -17.52
CA LEU A 156 19.18 13.40 -16.09
C LEU A 156 20.50 13.63 -15.34
N LEU A 157 21.50 12.76 -15.56
CA LEU A 157 22.82 12.87 -14.93
C LEU A 157 23.59 14.13 -15.35
N SER A 158 23.32 14.69 -16.53
CA SER A 158 23.92 15.95 -17.00
C SER A 158 23.23 17.17 -16.39
N GLU A 159 21.97 17.09 -16.06
CA GLU A 159 21.17 18.18 -15.46
C GLU A 159 21.28 18.22 -13.92
N ALA A 160 21.67 17.10 -13.28
CA ALA A 160 21.82 17.00 -11.84
C ALA A 160 23.05 17.75 -11.32
N LYS A 161 23.03 18.11 -10.02
CA LYS A 161 24.21 18.70 -9.35
C LYS A 161 25.41 17.75 -9.46
N GLN A 162 26.59 18.33 -9.73
CA GLN A 162 27.81 17.56 -10.03
C GLN A 162 28.14 16.50 -8.97
N GLU A 163 28.07 16.83 -7.68
CA GLU A 163 28.34 15.90 -6.57
C GLU A 163 27.31 14.74 -6.55
N GLN A 164 26.05 15.03 -6.76
CA GLN A 164 24.98 14.04 -6.77
C GLN A 164 25.09 13.11 -7.99
N ALA A 165 25.35 13.68 -9.16
CA ALA A 165 25.57 12.91 -10.38
C ALA A 165 26.81 11.99 -10.25
N ALA A 166 27.90 12.47 -9.64
CA ALA A 166 29.10 11.67 -9.38
C ALA A 166 28.80 10.49 -8.46
N SER A 167 28.09 10.73 -7.34
CA SER A 167 27.67 9.68 -6.39
C SER A 167 26.79 8.61 -7.05
N TRP A 168 25.81 9.02 -7.86
CA TRP A 168 24.95 8.07 -8.58
C TRP A 168 25.73 7.26 -9.62
N LYS A 169 26.61 7.91 -10.41
CA LYS A 169 27.46 7.24 -11.41
C LYS A 169 28.36 6.18 -10.78
N GLU A 170 28.93 6.47 -9.61
CA GLU A 170 29.74 5.53 -8.86
C GLU A 170 28.90 4.35 -8.36
N ALA A 171 27.75 4.63 -7.74
CA ALA A 171 26.86 3.65 -7.15
C ALA A 171 26.37 2.61 -8.17
N VAL A 172 26.01 3.02 -9.39
CA VAL A 172 25.52 2.15 -10.46
C VAL A 172 26.59 1.70 -11.45
N LYS A 173 27.86 2.00 -11.19
CA LYS A 173 28.99 1.72 -12.10
C LYS A 173 28.73 2.21 -13.53
N TRP A 174 28.33 3.44 -13.66
CA TRP A 174 27.90 4.04 -14.93
C TRP A 174 28.93 3.89 -16.05
N ALA A 175 30.19 4.17 -15.79
CA ALA A 175 31.26 4.05 -16.80
C ALA A 175 31.41 2.61 -17.32
N GLN A 176 31.22 1.60 -16.45
CA GLN A 176 31.27 0.20 -16.86
C GLN A 176 30.05 -0.14 -17.74
N LEU A 177 28.85 0.33 -17.39
CA LEU A 177 27.65 0.16 -18.22
C LEU A 177 27.85 0.78 -19.62
N GLU A 178 28.33 2.03 -19.69
CA GLU A 178 28.60 2.68 -20.96
C GLU A 178 29.65 1.93 -21.80
N SER A 179 30.71 1.43 -21.16
CA SER A 179 31.74 0.64 -21.85
C SER A 179 31.18 -0.66 -22.43
N GLU A 180 30.38 -1.41 -21.68
CA GLU A 180 29.73 -2.64 -22.17
C GLU A 180 28.75 -2.37 -23.33
N LEU A 181 28.06 -1.23 -23.28
CA LEU A 181 27.11 -0.87 -24.33
C LEU A 181 27.78 -0.23 -25.55
N ALA A 182 28.96 0.38 -25.42
CA ALA A 182 29.69 1.01 -26.53
C ALA A 182 30.51 0.05 -27.38
N ALA A 183 30.71 -1.21 -26.93
CA ALA A 183 31.50 -2.21 -27.64
C ALA A 183 30.90 -2.52 -29.03
N ALA A 184 31.34 -1.79 -30.04
CA ALA A 184 30.86 -1.95 -31.40
C ALA A 184 31.25 -3.32 -31.97
N GLY A 185 30.27 -4.16 -32.29
CA GLY A 185 30.46 -5.48 -32.90
C GLY A 185 30.78 -6.63 -31.92
N ALA A 186 31.06 -6.38 -30.68
CA ALA A 186 31.16 -7.42 -29.63
C ALA A 186 29.80 -7.56 -28.88
N GLN A 187 29.42 -8.77 -28.56
CA GLN A 187 28.28 -8.98 -27.67
C GLN A 187 28.68 -8.54 -26.25
N PRO A 188 27.88 -7.72 -25.56
CA PRO A 188 28.19 -7.32 -24.19
C PRO A 188 28.28 -8.55 -23.27
N ASP A 189 29.13 -8.46 -22.25
CA ASP A 189 29.15 -9.52 -21.22
C ASP A 189 27.87 -9.47 -20.37
N LEU A 190 26.99 -10.45 -20.61
CA LEU A 190 25.69 -10.53 -19.93
C LEU A 190 25.83 -10.75 -18.42
N LYS A 191 26.94 -11.35 -17.95
CA LYS A 191 27.20 -11.52 -16.50
C LYS A 191 27.52 -10.17 -15.86
N THR A 192 28.34 -9.37 -16.54
CA THR A 192 28.65 -8.01 -16.11
C THR A 192 27.41 -7.14 -16.09
N LEU A 193 26.56 -7.20 -17.12
CA LEU A 193 25.31 -6.44 -17.15
C LEU A 193 24.33 -6.87 -16.07
N LEU A 194 24.27 -8.17 -15.73
CA LEU A 194 23.46 -8.67 -14.63
C LEU A 194 23.94 -8.14 -13.27
N ALA A 195 25.28 -8.12 -13.07
CA ALA A 195 25.87 -7.58 -11.86
C ALA A 195 25.62 -6.05 -11.73
N ILE A 196 25.63 -5.34 -12.85
CA ILE A 196 25.30 -3.90 -12.89
C ILE A 196 23.82 -3.70 -12.58
N GLU A 197 22.90 -4.52 -13.13
CA GLU A 197 21.45 -4.40 -12.88
C GLU A 197 21.12 -4.50 -11.38
N GLU A 198 21.81 -5.40 -10.65
CA GLU A 198 21.63 -5.52 -9.18
C GLU A 198 22.00 -4.23 -8.44
N LEU A 199 22.95 -3.43 -8.95
CA LEU A 199 23.33 -2.15 -8.32
C LEU A 199 22.23 -1.09 -8.41
N TYR A 200 21.35 -1.19 -9.41
CA TYR A 200 20.16 -0.32 -9.51
C TYR A 200 19.06 -0.66 -8.50
N ARG A 201 19.25 -1.69 -7.66
CA ARG A 201 18.33 -2.09 -6.57
C ARG A 201 18.82 -1.67 -5.18
N GLN A 202 19.85 -0.84 -5.10
CA GLN A 202 20.36 -0.33 -3.82
C GLN A 202 19.41 0.72 -3.23
N ASP A 203 19.40 0.83 -1.89
CA ASP A 203 18.62 1.86 -1.20
C ASP A 203 19.39 3.20 -1.15
N ILE A 204 19.66 3.75 -2.31
CA ILE A 204 20.32 5.04 -2.49
C ILE A 204 19.28 6.04 -2.99
N ALA A 205 19.16 7.17 -2.29
CA ALA A 205 18.22 8.23 -2.66
C ALA A 205 18.45 8.73 -4.09
N GLY A 206 17.38 8.73 -4.88
CA GLY A 206 17.38 9.10 -6.29
C GLY A 206 17.23 7.91 -7.24
N LEU A 207 17.60 6.68 -6.84
CA LEU A 207 17.40 5.49 -7.69
C LEU A 207 15.92 5.12 -7.90
N GLU A 208 15.02 5.76 -7.19
CA GLU A 208 13.57 5.69 -7.41
C GLU A 208 13.06 6.52 -8.57
N GLN A 209 13.89 7.41 -9.15
CA GLN A 209 13.49 8.24 -10.30
C GLN A 209 13.21 7.37 -11.52
N ASP A 210 12.25 7.79 -12.32
CA ASP A 210 11.73 7.01 -13.45
C ASP A 210 12.83 6.58 -14.43
N GLU A 211 13.88 7.41 -14.63
CA GLU A 211 15.01 7.13 -15.51
C GLU A 211 15.86 5.96 -15.00
N PHE A 212 16.16 5.90 -13.69
CA PHE A 212 16.90 4.78 -13.09
C PHE A 212 16.07 3.51 -13.12
N VAL A 213 14.78 3.61 -12.78
CA VAL A 213 13.82 2.49 -12.83
C VAL A 213 13.70 1.96 -14.26
N ALA A 214 13.63 2.84 -15.27
CA ALA A 214 13.56 2.46 -16.67
C ALA A 214 14.82 1.72 -17.15
N VAL A 215 16.01 2.21 -16.78
CA VAL A 215 17.28 1.52 -17.11
C VAL A 215 17.33 0.14 -16.44
N ARG A 216 16.99 0.02 -15.17
CA ARG A 216 16.92 -1.28 -14.47
C ARG A 216 16.00 -2.27 -15.17
N GLN A 217 14.77 -1.84 -15.52
CA GLN A 217 13.80 -2.69 -16.22
C GLN A 217 14.26 -3.08 -17.62
N ALA A 218 14.87 -2.15 -18.34
CA ALA A 218 15.40 -2.40 -19.68
C ALA A 218 16.62 -3.34 -19.65
N LEU A 219 17.51 -3.19 -18.65
CA LEU A 219 18.63 -4.11 -18.42
C LEU A 219 18.13 -5.54 -18.14
N ASP A 220 17.21 -5.72 -17.16
CA ASP A 220 16.62 -7.02 -16.84
C ASP A 220 16.03 -7.66 -18.12
N LYS A 221 15.25 -6.88 -18.88
CA LYS A 221 14.61 -7.40 -20.08
C LYS A 221 15.59 -7.74 -21.20
N TYR A 222 16.58 -6.90 -21.46
CA TYR A 222 17.61 -7.14 -22.47
C TYR A 222 18.45 -8.36 -22.13
N VAL A 223 19.01 -8.41 -20.89
CA VAL A 223 19.87 -9.51 -20.44
C VAL A 223 19.10 -10.84 -20.48
N CYS A 224 17.87 -10.87 -19.97
CA CYS A 224 17.05 -12.09 -20.04
C CYS A 224 16.78 -12.52 -21.47
N THR A 225 16.42 -11.58 -22.36
CA THR A 225 16.15 -11.89 -23.78
C THR A 225 17.40 -12.46 -24.47
N ALA A 226 18.57 -11.86 -24.22
CA ALA A 226 19.84 -12.31 -24.79
C ALA A 226 20.28 -13.68 -24.22
N LEU A 227 20.13 -13.92 -22.91
CA LEU A 227 20.41 -15.22 -22.27
C LEU A 227 19.51 -16.32 -22.84
N PHE A 228 18.24 -16.05 -23.06
CA PHE A 228 17.34 -17.05 -23.64
C PHE A 228 17.69 -17.34 -25.10
N ALA A 229 18.03 -16.32 -25.90
CA ALA A 229 18.44 -16.49 -27.27
C ALA A 229 19.75 -17.30 -27.40
N SER A 230 20.66 -17.20 -26.43
CA SER A 230 21.93 -17.95 -26.39
C SER A 230 21.83 -19.32 -25.73
N SER A 231 20.67 -19.71 -25.22
CA SER A 231 20.48 -21.01 -24.58
C SER A 231 20.61 -22.16 -25.60
N ALA A 232 21.41 -23.18 -25.28
CA ALA A 232 21.64 -24.32 -26.15
C ALA A 232 20.41 -25.24 -26.28
N GLU A 233 19.64 -25.40 -25.19
CA GLU A 233 18.48 -26.30 -25.15
C GLU A 233 17.25 -25.62 -24.51
N PRO A 234 16.76 -24.49 -25.06
CA PRO A 234 15.68 -23.73 -24.43
C PRO A 234 14.38 -24.55 -24.30
N LYS A 235 14.12 -25.43 -25.25
CA LYS A 235 12.95 -26.31 -25.24
C LYS A 235 12.99 -27.30 -24.09
N LYS A 236 14.14 -27.95 -23.84
CA LYS A 236 14.29 -28.93 -22.77
C LYS A 236 14.12 -28.29 -21.38
N VAL A 237 14.68 -27.09 -21.18
CA VAL A 237 14.52 -26.33 -19.94
C VAL A 237 13.07 -25.96 -19.75
N TYR A 238 12.41 -25.42 -20.78
CA TYR A 238 11.00 -25.03 -20.75
C TYR A 238 10.08 -26.22 -20.44
N GLU A 239 10.20 -27.33 -21.18
CA GLU A 239 9.38 -28.52 -20.95
C GLU A 239 9.65 -29.12 -19.56
N GLY A 240 10.91 -29.15 -19.11
CA GLY A 240 11.27 -29.61 -17.75
C GLY A 240 10.58 -28.80 -16.67
N PHE A 241 10.58 -27.47 -16.78
CA PHE A 241 9.89 -26.62 -15.81
C PHE A 241 8.37 -26.81 -15.79
N LEU A 242 7.77 -27.06 -16.95
CA LEU A 242 6.35 -27.36 -17.02
C LEU A 242 6.00 -28.72 -16.40
N ASP A 243 6.86 -29.73 -16.57
CA ASP A 243 6.68 -31.03 -15.92
C ASP A 243 6.78 -30.90 -14.39
N GLU A 244 7.83 -30.24 -13.90
CA GLU A 244 8.02 -29.98 -12.47
C GLU A 244 6.83 -29.22 -11.86
N LEU A 245 6.29 -28.24 -12.57
CA LEU A 245 5.08 -27.50 -12.13
C LEU A 245 3.84 -28.40 -12.12
N ALA A 246 3.65 -29.23 -13.17
CA ALA A 246 2.52 -30.14 -13.26
C ALA A 246 2.50 -31.17 -12.12
N GLU A 247 3.68 -31.59 -11.64
CA GLU A 247 3.83 -32.50 -10.51
C GLU A 247 3.59 -31.81 -9.16
N ARG A 248 4.02 -30.54 -9.02
CA ARG A 248 3.95 -29.83 -7.74
C ARG A 248 2.61 -29.16 -7.44
N PHE A 249 1.86 -28.72 -8.45
CA PHE A 249 0.59 -28.05 -8.24
C PHE A 249 -0.42 -28.84 -7.42
N PRO A 250 -0.63 -30.16 -7.63
CA PRO A 250 -1.61 -30.92 -6.85
C PRO A 250 -1.27 -30.99 -5.35
N SER A 251 0.00 -31.25 -5.01
CA SER A 251 0.46 -31.32 -3.61
C SER A 251 0.34 -29.96 -2.94
N TYR A 252 0.73 -28.90 -3.63
CA TYR A 252 0.64 -27.54 -3.13
C TYR A 252 -0.79 -27.06 -2.92
N ALA A 253 -1.71 -27.44 -3.82
CA ALA A 253 -3.12 -27.10 -3.67
C ALA A 253 -3.77 -27.78 -2.46
N GLN A 254 -3.35 -29.01 -2.12
CA GLN A 254 -3.87 -29.76 -0.99
C GLN A 254 -3.27 -29.32 0.35
N ASN A 255 -1.95 -29.12 0.38
CA ASN A 255 -1.19 -28.75 1.57
C ASN A 255 -0.07 -27.78 1.24
N PRO A 256 -0.32 -26.48 1.17
CA PRO A 256 0.66 -25.48 0.82
C PRO A 256 1.85 -25.49 1.78
N GLN A 257 3.04 -25.87 1.25
CA GLN A 257 4.30 -25.77 1.96
C GLN A 257 5.13 -24.64 1.35
N ALA A 258 5.93 -23.94 2.17
CA ALA A 258 6.67 -22.80 1.65
C ALA A 258 7.84 -23.22 0.74
N GLU A 259 8.40 -24.42 0.92
CA GLU A 259 9.39 -24.98 -0.01
C GLU A 259 8.79 -25.13 -1.41
N ASP A 260 7.55 -25.61 -1.50
CA ASP A 260 6.81 -25.70 -2.76
C ASP A 260 6.46 -24.31 -3.31
N ALA A 261 6.08 -23.36 -2.44
CA ALA A 261 5.82 -21.99 -2.84
C ALA A 261 7.05 -21.32 -3.47
N ILE A 262 8.24 -21.52 -2.87
CA ILE A 262 9.51 -21.02 -3.40
C ILE A 262 9.82 -21.68 -4.75
N PHE A 263 9.68 -22.99 -4.82
CA PHE A 263 9.95 -23.76 -6.02
C PHE A 263 9.05 -23.34 -7.17
N ILE A 264 7.74 -23.33 -6.94
CA ILE A 264 6.73 -22.91 -7.93
C ILE A 264 6.96 -21.44 -8.33
N GLY A 265 7.18 -20.56 -7.33
CA GLY A 265 7.43 -19.13 -7.57
C GLY A 265 8.59 -18.89 -8.52
N LYS A 266 9.73 -19.57 -8.33
CA LYS A 266 10.92 -19.49 -9.21
C LYS A 266 10.63 -19.95 -10.64
N ARG A 267 9.86 -21.04 -10.81
CA ARG A 267 9.52 -21.57 -12.14
C ARG A 267 8.55 -20.62 -12.87
N LEU A 268 7.52 -20.13 -12.15
CA LEU A 268 6.60 -19.14 -12.69
C LEU A 268 7.32 -17.82 -13.00
N GLY A 269 8.25 -17.40 -12.16
CA GLY A 269 9.07 -16.21 -12.40
C GLY A 269 9.94 -16.34 -13.63
N TRP A 270 10.53 -17.51 -13.86
CA TRP A 270 11.30 -17.79 -15.08
C TRP A 270 10.37 -17.73 -16.32
N LEU A 271 9.23 -18.42 -16.30
CA LEU A 271 8.27 -18.40 -17.39
C LEU A 271 7.81 -16.96 -17.72
N ASP A 272 7.50 -16.18 -16.71
CA ASP A 272 7.08 -14.78 -16.85
C ASP A 272 8.20 -13.89 -17.43
N ARG A 273 9.43 -14.04 -16.92
CA ARG A 273 10.61 -13.28 -17.34
C ARG A 273 10.89 -13.49 -18.85
N PHE A 274 10.76 -14.69 -19.32
CA PHE A 274 10.98 -15.05 -20.72
C PHE A 274 9.69 -15.00 -21.58
N GLY A 275 8.58 -14.55 -21.01
CA GLY A 275 7.29 -14.40 -21.72
C GLY A 275 6.65 -15.71 -22.15
N GLN A 276 6.97 -16.81 -21.43
CA GLN A 276 6.52 -18.17 -21.73
C GLN A 276 5.23 -18.51 -20.95
N ALA A 277 4.40 -19.38 -21.50
CA ALA A 277 3.21 -19.96 -20.86
C ALA A 277 2.38 -18.93 -20.04
N ARG A 278 2.12 -17.75 -20.59
CA ARG A 278 1.52 -16.61 -19.90
C ARG A 278 0.21 -16.95 -19.22
N GLU A 279 -0.63 -17.75 -19.88
CA GLU A 279 -1.90 -18.21 -19.32
C GLU A 279 -1.72 -19.05 -18.06
N LEU A 280 -0.78 -20.01 -18.09
CA LEU A 280 -0.44 -20.82 -16.93
C LEU A 280 0.07 -19.94 -15.78
N VAL A 281 0.98 -18.99 -16.05
CA VAL A 281 1.51 -18.07 -15.04
C VAL A 281 0.39 -17.26 -14.41
N ALA A 282 -0.52 -16.69 -15.22
CA ALA A 282 -1.65 -15.92 -14.72
C ALA A 282 -2.63 -16.78 -13.91
N ALA A 283 -2.93 -18.00 -14.38
CA ALA A 283 -3.79 -18.95 -13.69
C ALA A 283 -3.20 -19.39 -12.34
N ALA A 284 -1.92 -19.75 -12.33
CA ALA A 284 -1.24 -20.18 -11.11
C ALA A 284 -1.18 -19.05 -10.07
N ARG A 285 -0.83 -17.82 -10.47
CA ARG A 285 -0.82 -16.66 -9.57
C ARG A 285 -2.20 -16.32 -9.05
N SER A 286 -3.23 -16.35 -9.92
CA SER A 286 -4.62 -16.12 -9.50
C SER A 286 -5.10 -17.15 -8.46
N SER A 287 -4.68 -18.40 -8.60
CA SER A 287 -5.09 -19.49 -7.71
C SER A 287 -4.29 -19.54 -6.41
N HIS A 288 -2.97 -19.25 -6.48
CA HIS A 288 -2.00 -19.50 -5.41
C HIS A 288 -1.23 -18.27 -4.93
N SER A 289 -1.58 -17.05 -5.37
CA SER A 289 -0.92 -15.82 -4.96
C SER A 289 -1.93 -14.72 -4.68
N ARG A 290 -2.69 -14.90 -3.60
CA ARG A 290 -3.71 -13.95 -3.12
C ARG A 290 -3.05 -12.87 -2.24
N PRO A 291 -3.73 -11.74 -1.98
CA PRO A 291 -3.24 -10.75 -1.03
C PRO A 291 -2.84 -11.39 0.30
N ASN A 292 -1.72 -10.95 0.84
CA ASN A 292 -1.10 -11.51 2.03
C ASN A 292 -1.06 -10.57 3.24
N LEU A 293 -1.65 -9.37 3.11
CA LEU A 293 -1.94 -8.47 4.23
C LEU A 293 -3.33 -7.86 4.07
N PHE A 294 -4.09 -7.88 5.17
CA PHE A 294 -5.34 -7.15 5.34
C PHE A 294 -5.28 -6.38 6.66
N LEU A 295 -5.56 -5.09 6.60
CA LEU A 295 -5.65 -4.21 7.75
C LEU A 295 -7.03 -3.55 7.75
N GLU A 296 -7.69 -3.51 8.91
CA GLU A 296 -8.95 -2.81 9.12
C GLU A 296 -8.82 -1.89 10.33
N VAL A 297 -9.22 -0.63 10.16
CA VAL A 297 -9.19 0.40 11.20
C VAL A 297 -10.59 0.98 11.33
N SER A 298 -11.22 0.89 12.50
CA SER A 298 -12.56 1.42 12.71
C SER A 298 -12.59 2.95 12.63
N GLU A 299 -13.70 3.50 12.15
CA GLU A 299 -13.95 4.94 12.20
C GLU A 299 -13.79 5.46 13.62
N ALA A 300 -14.31 4.72 14.61
CA ALA A 300 -14.22 5.10 16.02
C ALA A 300 -12.78 5.21 16.54
N LEU A 301 -11.86 4.36 16.05
CA LEU A 301 -10.44 4.48 16.38
C LEU A 301 -9.82 5.68 15.66
N MET A 302 -10.11 5.88 14.39
CA MET A 302 -9.62 7.03 13.62
C MET A 302 -10.11 8.34 14.21
N GLN A 303 -11.38 8.43 14.56
CA GLN A 303 -12.01 9.55 15.23
C GLN A 303 -11.26 9.93 16.53
N ALA A 304 -10.95 8.96 17.39
CA ALA A 304 -10.25 9.20 18.64
C ALA A 304 -8.84 9.78 18.45
N GLY A 305 -8.24 9.60 17.27
CA GLY A 305 -6.94 10.19 16.92
C GLY A 305 -7.01 11.64 16.43
N ILE A 306 -8.19 12.16 16.13
CA ILE A 306 -8.38 13.51 15.56
C ILE A 306 -9.41 14.36 16.29
N ASP A 307 -10.09 13.82 17.31
CA ASP A 307 -11.02 14.61 18.11
C ASP A 307 -10.31 15.79 18.75
N GLN A 308 -10.68 16.97 18.31
CA GLN A 308 -10.15 18.22 18.83
C GLN A 308 -11.29 19.21 19.06
N ASN A 309 -11.36 19.70 20.28
CA ASN A 309 -12.17 20.88 20.55
C ASN A 309 -11.46 22.11 20.00
N VAL A 310 -12.13 22.85 19.16
CA VAL A 310 -11.63 24.11 18.63
C VAL A 310 -12.09 25.24 19.53
N ASP A 311 -11.17 26.05 20.04
CA ASP A 311 -11.42 27.26 20.80
C ASP A 311 -10.40 28.34 20.41
N GLU A 312 -10.81 29.20 19.49
CA GLU A 312 -9.90 30.16 18.87
C GLU A 312 -10.48 31.54 18.83
N THR A 313 -9.63 32.52 19.13
CA THR A 313 -9.98 33.94 19.07
C THR A 313 -9.21 34.62 17.94
N ALA A 314 -9.94 35.36 17.10
CA ALA A 314 -9.38 36.15 16.01
C ALA A 314 -9.91 37.57 16.01
N ALA A 315 -9.09 38.51 15.58
CA ALA A 315 -9.49 39.91 15.38
C ALA A 315 -10.43 40.04 14.17
N VAL A 316 -11.48 40.82 14.31
CA VAL A 316 -12.38 41.23 13.22
C VAL A 316 -11.95 42.61 12.73
N ASN A 317 -11.59 42.74 11.47
CA ASN A 317 -11.30 44.02 10.82
C ASN A 317 -11.81 43.95 9.37
N GLU A 318 -13.06 44.40 9.16
CA GLU A 318 -13.74 44.30 7.87
C GLU A 318 -14.47 45.56 7.51
N VAL A 319 -14.74 45.73 6.21
CA VAL A 319 -15.63 46.77 5.71
C VAL A 319 -16.85 46.10 5.07
N ILE A 320 -18.06 46.32 5.63
CA ILE A 320 -19.33 45.77 5.12
C ILE A 320 -20.26 46.94 4.87
N LEU A 321 -20.75 47.05 3.62
CA LEU A 321 -21.64 48.14 3.17
C LEU A 321 -21.15 49.55 3.55
N GLY A 322 -19.81 49.79 3.39
CA GLY A 322 -19.18 51.07 3.72
C GLY A 322 -18.95 51.29 5.23
N THR A 323 -19.30 50.35 6.09
CA THR A 323 -19.08 50.41 7.55
C THR A 323 -17.83 49.60 7.89
N ARG A 324 -16.84 50.26 8.52
CA ARG A 324 -15.61 49.57 9.04
C ARG A 324 -15.97 48.92 10.37
N ILE A 325 -15.87 47.61 10.45
CA ILE A 325 -16.17 46.80 11.62
C ILE A 325 -14.86 46.36 12.26
N ARG A 326 -14.67 46.63 13.55
CA ARG A 326 -13.54 46.20 14.35
C ARG A 326 -14.03 45.48 15.60
N GLY A 327 -13.34 44.41 15.99
CA GLY A 327 -13.69 43.64 17.18
C GLY A 327 -12.94 42.35 17.28
N ASN A 328 -13.46 41.44 18.10
CA ASN A 328 -12.89 40.09 18.28
C ASN A 328 -14.01 39.06 18.05
N ALA A 329 -13.62 37.92 17.52
CA ALA A 329 -14.49 36.76 17.32
C ALA A 329 -13.81 35.52 17.95
N ARG A 330 -14.62 34.72 18.67
CA ARG A 330 -14.17 33.44 19.25
C ARG A 330 -14.95 32.33 18.58
N LEU A 331 -14.23 31.42 17.93
CA LEU A 331 -14.76 30.18 17.36
C LEU A 331 -14.65 29.08 18.41
N THR A 332 -15.76 28.43 18.72
CA THR A 332 -15.82 27.22 19.53
C THR A 332 -16.53 26.13 18.75
N GLY A 333 -16.01 24.90 18.79
CA GLY A 333 -16.57 23.79 18.02
C GLY A 333 -15.78 22.50 18.20
N ALA A 334 -16.16 21.50 17.41
CA ALA A 334 -15.49 20.21 17.38
C ALA A 334 -15.10 19.81 15.95
N VAL A 335 -13.98 19.13 15.83
CA VAL A 335 -13.54 18.47 14.59
C VAL A 335 -13.84 16.99 14.70
N THR A 336 -14.57 16.46 13.74
CA THR A 336 -14.93 15.05 13.66
C THR A 336 -14.52 14.45 12.32
N LEU A 337 -14.39 13.12 12.27
CA LEU A 337 -14.10 12.36 11.07
C LEU A 337 -15.35 11.56 10.65
N ASP A 338 -15.56 11.45 9.35
CA ASP A 338 -16.62 10.66 8.75
C ASP A 338 -16.06 9.90 7.56
N LEU A 339 -16.20 8.58 7.57
CA LEU A 339 -15.78 7.71 6.47
C LEU A 339 -16.86 7.69 5.39
N VAL A 340 -16.43 7.84 4.16
CA VAL A 340 -17.34 7.78 3.01
C VAL A 340 -17.07 6.50 2.24
N PRO A 341 -18.06 5.62 2.04
CA PRO A 341 -17.89 4.39 1.29
C PRO A 341 -17.28 4.62 -0.08
N SER A 342 -16.14 3.96 -0.33
CA SER A 342 -15.41 4.04 -1.59
C SER A 342 -14.64 2.74 -1.84
N GLN A 343 -14.70 2.22 -3.07
CA GLN A 343 -14.04 0.99 -3.48
C GLN A 343 -12.68 1.22 -4.14
N ASP A 344 -12.46 2.42 -4.70
CA ASP A 344 -11.27 2.74 -5.48
C ASP A 344 -10.17 3.41 -4.67
N ASN A 345 -10.53 4.06 -3.55
CA ASN A 345 -9.61 4.73 -2.62
C ASN A 345 -10.27 4.81 -1.23
N ALA A 346 -9.50 5.14 -0.20
CA ALA A 346 -10.09 5.52 1.07
C ALA A 346 -10.53 6.98 1.00
N ALA A 347 -11.80 7.24 1.33
CA ALA A 347 -12.41 8.57 1.27
C ALA A 347 -12.85 9.01 2.67
N ILE A 348 -12.26 10.11 3.16
CA ILE A 348 -12.40 10.59 4.53
C ILE A 348 -12.84 12.05 4.50
N ASN A 349 -13.89 12.39 5.24
CA ASN A 349 -14.28 13.77 5.53
C ASN A 349 -13.74 14.17 6.89
N ILE A 350 -13.11 15.33 6.97
CA ILE A 350 -12.87 16.04 8.21
C ILE A 350 -13.97 17.11 8.30
N LEU A 351 -14.76 17.05 9.36
CA LEU A 351 -15.90 17.94 9.59
C LEU A 351 -15.56 18.90 10.74
N LEU A 352 -15.83 20.19 10.55
CA LEU A 352 -15.79 21.19 11.62
C LEU A 352 -17.20 21.70 11.86
N ASP A 353 -17.76 21.41 13.02
CA ASP A 353 -19.02 21.94 13.51
C ASP A 353 -18.78 22.88 14.68
N GLY A 354 -19.32 24.09 14.57
CA GLY A 354 -19.09 25.08 15.63
C GLY A 354 -19.89 26.35 15.49
N SER A 355 -19.58 27.27 16.40
CA SER A 355 -20.13 28.62 16.36
C SER A 355 -19.07 29.67 16.67
N THR A 356 -19.17 30.80 15.98
CA THR A 356 -18.34 31.97 16.25
C THR A 356 -19.16 33.04 16.90
N VAL A 357 -18.73 33.49 18.06
CA VAL A 357 -19.33 34.66 18.75
C VAL A 357 -18.40 35.86 18.54
N SER A 358 -18.92 36.92 17.97
CA SER A 358 -18.18 38.16 17.72
C SER A 358 -18.78 39.36 18.47
N ASN A 359 -17.91 40.17 19.09
CA ASN A 359 -18.23 41.46 19.64
C ASN A 359 -17.48 42.51 18.82
N SER A 360 -18.26 43.44 18.21
CA SER A 360 -17.67 44.38 17.26
C SER A 360 -18.33 45.77 17.32
N VAL A 361 -17.54 46.75 16.89
CA VAL A 361 -18.00 48.14 16.71
C VAL A 361 -17.84 48.50 15.24
N GLY A 362 -18.94 48.89 14.63
CA GLY A 362 -19.00 49.42 13.27
C GLY A 362 -18.83 50.94 13.27
N TYR A 363 -17.96 51.44 12.43
CA TYR A 363 -17.68 52.88 12.25
C TYR A 363 -18.14 53.31 10.85
N ASN A 364 -19.05 54.30 10.83
CA ASN A 364 -19.53 54.91 9.58
C ASN A 364 -19.69 56.41 9.78
N GLY A 365 -18.66 57.20 9.45
CA GLY A 365 -18.61 58.62 9.78
C GLY A 365 -18.76 58.85 11.29
N PRO A 366 -19.71 59.70 11.76
CA PRO A 366 -19.94 59.98 13.15
C PRO A 366 -20.73 58.90 13.89
N VAL A 367 -21.15 57.81 13.21
CA VAL A 367 -21.99 56.76 13.79
C VAL A 367 -21.11 55.61 14.27
N ARG A 368 -21.29 55.18 15.53
CA ARG A 368 -20.72 53.96 16.09
C ARG A 368 -21.84 52.97 16.42
N VAL A 369 -21.70 51.73 15.93
CA VAL A 369 -22.71 50.66 16.12
C VAL A 369 -22.05 49.51 16.87
N PHE A 370 -22.46 49.28 18.11
CA PHE A 370 -22.03 48.15 18.93
C PHE A 370 -22.92 46.94 18.60
N SER A 371 -22.30 45.84 18.24
CA SER A 371 -23.01 44.63 17.83
C SER A 371 -22.37 43.35 18.35
N ARG A 372 -23.21 42.35 18.61
CA ARG A 372 -22.80 40.99 18.91
C ARG A 372 -23.34 40.09 17.79
N GLY A 373 -22.43 39.40 17.10
CA GLY A 373 -22.75 38.43 16.07
C GLY A 373 -22.60 36.99 16.59
N VAL A 374 -23.49 36.11 16.14
CA VAL A 374 -23.34 34.66 16.30
C VAL A 374 -23.38 34.06 14.90
N THR A 375 -22.35 33.33 14.56
CA THR A 375 -22.22 32.66 13.26
C THR A 375 -22.14 31.16 13.49
N SER A 376 -23.09 30.35 12.99
CA SER A 376 -22.97 28.92 12.92
C SER A 376 -21.98 28.58 11.80
N VAL A 377 -21.12 27.58 12.05
CA VAL A 377 -20.04 27.17 11.16
C VAL A 377 -20.14 25.68 10.93
N ASN A 378 -20.22 25.27 9.66
CA ASN A 378 -20.07 23.89 9.24
C ASN A 378 -19.08 23.88 8.09
N ALA A 379 -17.96 23.16 8.24
CA ALA A 379 -16.97 23.02 7.19
C ALA A 379 -16.62 21.54 6.95
N VAL A 380 -16.29 21.23 5.71
CA VAL A 380 -15.93 19.87 5.28
C VAL A 380 -14.65 19.94 4.47
N LYS A 381 -13.68 19.11 4.83
CA LYS A 381 -12.45 18.83 4.08
C LYS A 381 -12.45 17.36 3.66
N ARG A 382 -12.41 17.10 2.35
CA ARG A 382 -12.32 15.74 1.79
C ARG A 382 -10.87 15.35 1.59
N LEU A 383 -10.47 14.21 2.17
CA LEU A 383 -9.21 13.53 1.94
C LEU A 383 -9.45 12.23 1.17
N GLN A 384 -8.48 11.84 0.32
CA GLN A 384 -8.50 10.58 -0.42
C GLN A 384 -7.12 9.94 -0.29
N LEU A 385 -7.07 8.64 0.05
CA LEU A 385 -5.85 7.87 0.21
C LEU A 385 -5.84 6.70 -0.76
N ASP A 386 -4.78 6.59 -1.56
CA ASP A 386 -4.51 5.50 -2.48
C ASP A 386 -3.04 5.07 -2.43
N ASP A 387 -2.59 4.24 -3.36
CA ASP A 387 -1.22 3.73 -3.45
C ASP A 387 -0.17 4.79 -3.83
N THR A 388 -0.60 5.98 -4.22
CA THR A 388 0.27 7.13 -4.50
C THR A 388 0.45 8.04 -3.29
N GLY A 389 -0.47 7.98 -2.32
CA GLY A 389 -0.46 8.75 -1.09
C GLY A 389 -1.80 9.41 -0.77
N LEU A 390 -1.74 10.43 0.09
CA LEU A 390 -2.89 11.19 0.55
C LEU A 390 -3.07 12.44 -0.32
N SER A 391 -4.21 12.55 -0.97
CA SER A 391 -4.65 13.74 -1.70
C SER A 391 -5.81 14.41 -1.00
N ASP A 392 -6.00 15.71 -1.24
CA ASP A 392 -7.06 16.48 -0.62
C ASP A 392 -7.81 17.35 -1.64
N ARG A 393 -9.03 17.70 -1.30
CA ARG A 393 -9.83 18.67 -2.04
C ARG A 393 -9.96 19.94 -1.21
N ARG A 394 -10.14 21.10 -1.87
CA ARG A 394 -10.38 22.36 -1.17
C ARG A 394 -11.54 22.21 -0.19
N ALA A 395 -11.34 22.74 1.01
CA ALA A 395 -12.38 22.76 2.04
C ALA A 395 -13.58 23.59 1.56
N THR A 396 -14.75 23.17 1.98
CA THR A 396 -15.99 23.93 1.78
C THR A 396 -16.57 24.27 3.14
N ALA A 397 -17.07 25.50 3.30
CA ALA A 397 -17.72 25.91 4.54
C ALA A 397 -19.07 26.56 4.26
N ARG A 398 -20.00 26.34 5.17
CA ARG A 398 -21.31 27.01 5.23
C ARG A 398 -21.38 27.73 6.55
N CYS A 399 -21.66 29.05 6.50
CA CYS A 399 -21.79 29.88 7.67
C CYS A 399 -23.14 30.64 7.62
N SER A 400 -23.78 30.81 8.77
CA SER A 400 -24.98 31.61 8.93
C SER A 400 -24.79 32.56 10.08
N THR A 401 -24.75 33.85 9.80
CA THR A 401 -24.52 34.92 10.77
C THR A 401 -25.80 35.60 11.15
N ARG A 402 -26.05 35.75 12.44
CA ARG A 402 -27.10 36.57 13.02
C ARG A 402 -26.49 37.62 13.94
N THR A 403 -26.87 38.90 13.74
CA THR A 403 -26.29 40.01 14.48
C THR A 403 -27.36 40.66 15.33
N ARG A 404 -27.05 40.86 16.61
CA ARG A 404 -27.85 41.68 17.54
C ARG A 404 -27.18 43.05 17.67
N ILE A 405 -27.90 44.10 17.31
CA ILE A 405 -27.48 45.46 17.53
C ILE A 405 -27.74 45.82 18.98
N GLY A 406 -26.72 46.24 19.72
CA GLY A 406 -26.81 46.65 21.12
C GLY A 406 -27.05 48.16 21.22
N ARG A 407 -26.03 48.97 20.97
CA ARG A 407 -26.07 50.44 21.13
C ARG A 407 -25.65 51.12 19.83
N VAL A 408 -26.31 52.23 19.51
CA VAL A 408 -25.95 53.12 18.41
C VAL A 408 -25.60 54.48 19.01
N GLU A 409 -24.37 54.90 18.82
CA GLU A 409 -23.86 56.21 19.25
C GLU A 409 -23.81 57.16 18.05
N ALA A 410 -24.57 58.23 18.11
CA ALA A 410 -24.58 59.31 17.13
C ALA A 410 -25.36 60.50 17.73
N GLY A 411 -25.27 61.67 17.13
CA GLY A 411 -26.12 62.81 17.47
C GLY A 411 -27.62 62.47 17.29
N HIS A 412 -28.53 63.13 18.07
CA HIS A 412 -29.93 62.73 18.21
C HIS A 412 -30.67 62.49 16.88
N LEU A 413 -30.58 63.43 15.91
CA LEU A 413 -31.21 63.30 14.58
C LEU A 413 -30.55 62.22 13.74
N VAL A 414 -29.25 62.14 13.76
CA VAL A 414 -28.46 61.16 12.99
C VAL A 414 -28.73 59.74 13.48
N ARG A 415 -28.95 59.55 14.80
CA ARG A 415 -29.25 58.25 15.40
C ARG A 415 -30.55 57.64 14.86
N HIS A 416 -31.64 58.42 14.74
CA HIS A 416 -32.90 57.92 14.23
C HIS A 416 -32.79 57.43 12.77
N ILE A 417 -32.12 58.22 11.90
CA ILE A 417 -31.89 57.88 10.51
C ILE A 417 -30.97 56.63 10.39
N ALA A 418 -29.88 56.60 11.20
CA ALA A 418 -28.94 55.48 11.25
C ALA A 418 -29.62 54.18 11.67
N THR A 419 -30.45 54.21 12.74
CA THR A 419 -31.19 53.02 13.22
C THR A 419 -32.10 52.45 12.14
N LYS A 420 -32.87 53.29 11.44
CA LYS A 420 -33.76 52.86 10.36
C LYS A 420 -32.99 52.27 9.17
N ARG A 421 -31.86 52.87 8.80
CA ARG A 421 -30.96 52.36 7.76
C ARG A 421 -30.31 51.01 8.14
N ILE A 422 -29.83 50.89 9.39
CA ILE A 422 -29.23 49.64 9.94
C ILE A 422 -30.27 48.52 9.84
N GLN A 423 -31.50 48.71 10.28
CA GLN A 423 -32.57 47.70 10.20
C GLN A 423 -32.79 47.21 8.75
N LYS A 424 -32.85 48.16 7.80
CA LYS A 424 -33.04 47.83 6.37
C LYS A 424 -31.88 47.07 5.74
N THR A 425 -30.64 47.41 6.11
CA THR A 425 -29.43 46.82 5.51
C THR A 425 -28.91 45.59 6.27
N LYS A 426 -29.42 45.30 7.47
CA LYS A 426 -29.01 44.20 8.32
C LYS A 426 -29.01 42.83 7.64
N PRO A 427 -30.08 42.39 6.91
CA PRO A 427 -30.07 41.09 6.25
C PRO A 427 -28.96 40.98 5.18
N GLN A 428 -28.74 42.06 4.43
CA GLN A 428 -27.66 42.10 3.43
C GLN A 428 -26.26 42.06 4.08
N ALA A 429 -26.06 42.77 5.21
CA ALA A 429 -24.82 42.75 5.95
C ALA A 429 -24.54 41.35 6.55
N GLU A 430 -25.54 40.68 7.11
CA GLU A 430 -25.45 39.32 7.63
C GLU A 430 -25.11 38.30 6.52
N ALA A 431 -25.70 38.43 5.32
CA ALA A 431 -25.38 37.60 4.18
C ALA A 431 -23.93 37.78 3.68
N ILE A 432 -23.42 39.03 3.68
CA ILE A 432 -22.02 39.32 3.34
C ILE A 432 -21.10 38.75 4.40
N ALA A 433 -21.38 38.95 5.69
CA ALA A 433 -20.62 38.41 6.81
C ALA A 433 -20.55 36.89 6.76
N SER A 434 -21.68 36.21 6.49
CA SER A 434 -21.76 34.76 6.34
C SER A 434 -20.87 34.24 5.24
N ARG A 435 -20.90 34.84 4.04
CA ARG A 435 -20.07 34.44 2.91
C ARG A 435 -18.56 34.63 3.20
N ARG A 436 -18.19 35.76 3.81
CA ARG A 436 -16.78 36.03 4.17
C ARG A 436 -16.32 35.11 5.27
N ALA A 437 -17.14 34.81 6.28
CA ALA A 437 -16.85 33.83 7.31
C ALA A 437 -16.62 32.45 6.69
N ALA A 438 -17.48 32.01 5.76
CA ALA A 438 -17.31 30.74 5.06
C ALA A 438 -15.98 30.68 4.30
N GLY A 439 -15.61 31.73 3.56
CA GLY A 439 -14.32 31.78 2.86
C GLY A 439 -13.11 31.70 3.79
N ARG A 440 -13.15 32.44 4.94
CA ARG A 440 -12.05 32.36 5.93
C ARG A 440 -11.95 31.01 6.60
N ILE A 441 -13.09 30.43 7.01
CA ILE A 441 -13.10 29.12 7.65
C ILE A 441 -12.58 28.04 6.68
N ALA A 442 -13.01 28.05 5.42
CA ALA A 442 -12.51 27.13 4.42
C ALA A 442 -10.99 27.28 4.21
N GLY A 443 -10.48 28.52 4.08
CA GLY A 443 -9.05 28.80 3.99
C GLY A 443 -8.28 28.30 5.21
N ASN A 444 -8.73 28.61 6.42
CA ASN A 444 -8.08 28.15 7.65
C ASN A 444 -8.05 26.61 7.77
N VAL A 445 -9.11 25.92 7.34
CA VAL A 445 -9.15 24.45 7.31
C VAL A 445 -8.15 23.90 6.29
N ASP A 446 -8.05 24.53 5.10
CA ASP A 446 -7.06 24.15 4.08
C ASP A 446 -5.64 24.35 4.60
N ASP A 447 -5.32 25.53 5.13
CA ASP A 447 -3.97 25.84 5.63
C ASP A 447 -3.52 24.89 6.75
N ARG A 448 -4.40 24.56 7.69
CA ARG A 448 -4.09 23.62 8.79
C ARG A 448 -3.97 22.18 8.36
N SER A 449 -4.73 21.78 7.35
CA SER A 449 -4.65 20.42 6.83
C SER A 449 -3.45 20.21 5.91
N ALA A 450 -2.93 21.27 5.28
CA ALA A 450 -1.81 21.19 4.35
C ALA A 450 -0.56 20.56 4.97
N ASP A 451 -0.14 21.03 6.15
CA ASP A 451 1.04 20.48 6.86
C ASP A 451 0.84 19.00 7.21
N LEU A 452 -0.36 18.64 7.68
CA LEU A 452 -0.68 17.25 8.05
C LEU A 452 -0.67 16.32 6.83
N VAL A 453 -1.19 16.78 5.69
CA VAL A 453 -1.18 16.04 4.42
C VAL A 453 0.25 15.90 3.92
N GLN A 454 1.03 16.97 3.97
CA GLN A 454 2.44 16.95 3.57
C GLN A 454 3.26 15.99 4.43
N ASP A 455 3.14 16.05 5.76
CA ASP A 455 3.84 15.15 6.68
C ASP A 455 3.46 13.68 6.49
N ALA A 456 2.16 13.41 6.27
CA ALA A 456 1.69 12.06 5.99
C ALA A 456 2.26 11.52 4.68
N ASN A 457 2.27 12.32 3.62
CA ASN A 457 2.83 11.95 2.33
C ASN A 457 4.35 11.78 2.40
N ALA A 458 5.07 12.67 3.06
CA ALA A 458 6.50 12.53 3.27
C ALA A 458 6.82 11.23 4.03
N SER A 459 6.07 10.94 5.10
CA SER A 459 6.27 9.71 5.87
C SER A 459 5.95 8.44 5.05
N PHE A 460 4.88 8.43 4.27
CA PHE A 460 4.53 7.32 3.39
C PHE A 460 5.55 7.14 2.27
N SER A 461 5.93 8.23 1.62
CA SER A 461 6.92 8.25 0.55
C SER A 461 8.29 7.78 1.04
N ASP A 462 8.86 8.45 2.04
CA ASP A 462 10.25 8.25 2.45
C ASP A 462 10.47 6.94 3.20
N LYS A 463 9.49 6.49 4.00
CA LYS A 463 9.64 5.30 4.85
C LYS A 463 9.09 4.01 4.24
N PHE A 464 8.20 4.11 3.26
CA PHE A 464 7.56 2.94 2.66
C PHE A 464 7.75 2.89 1.15
N ARG A 465 7.25 3.90 0.40
CA ARG A 465 7.16 3.82 -1.05
C ARG A 465 8.53 3.85 -1.74
N LEU A 466 9.32 4.90 -1.48
CA LEU A 466 10.59 5.12 -2.19
C LEU A 466 11.62 4.01 -1.92
N PRO A 467 11.85 3.53 -0.68
CA PRO A 467 12.75 2.42 -0.44
C PRO A 467 12.35 1.14 -1.19
N LEU A 468 11.06 0.84 -1.27
CA LEU A 468 10.58 -0.33 -2.00
C LEU A 468 10.66 -0.14 -3.52
N VAL A 469 10.41 1.06 -4.05
CA VAL A 469 10.57 1.37 -5.48
C VAL A 469 12.04 1.25 -5.90
N ARG A 470 12.99 1.80 -5.12
CA ARG A 470 14.44 1.66 -5.37
C ARG A 470 14.84 0.21 -5.53
N ARG A 471 14.36 -0.64 -4.65
CA ARG A 471 14.68 -2.06 -4.63
C ARG A 471 13.85 -2.91 -5.60
N GLY A 472 12.89 -2.31 -6.31
CA GLY A 472 11.97 -3.03 -7.19
C GLY A 472 11.00 -3.96 -6.45
N GLY A 473 10.79 -3.71 -5.17
CA GLY A 473 9.96 -4.51 -4.27
C GLY A 473 8.64 -3.84 -3.86
N PHE A 474 8.15 -2.84 -4.61
CA PHE A 474 6.85 -2.24 -4.31
C PHE A 474 5.73 -3.26 -4.52
N PRO A 475 4.69 -3.31 -3.66
CA PRO A 475 3.60 -4.29 -3.74
C PRO A 475 2.93 -4.34 -5.11
N GLN A 476 2.56 -5.53 -5.57
CA GLN A 476 1.77 -5.70 -6.81
C GLN A 476 0.35 -5.15 -6.67
N LEU A 477 -0.20 -5.16 -5.45
CA LEU A 477 -1.46 -4.53 -5.08
C LEU A 477 -1.29 -3.84 -3.73
N LEU A 478 -1.61 -2.56 -3.67
CA LEU A 478 -1.82 -1.80 -2.45
C LEU A 478 -3.11 -1.03 -2.62
N GLN A 479 -4.18 -1.49 -1.99
CA GLN A 479 -5.50 -0.94 -2.15
C GLN A 479 -6.04 -0.42 -0.83
N PHE A 480 -6.56 0.79 -0.86
CA PHE A 480 -7.25 1.43 0.24
C PHE A 480 -8.73 1.55 -0.11
N ARG A 481 -9.60 1.22 0.82
CA ARG A 481 -11.06 1.31 0.69
C ARG A 481 -11.65 1.84 1.98
N THR A 482 -12.84 2.41 1.89
CA THR A 482 -13.64 2.79 3.06
C THR A 482 -15.04 2.19 2.96
N THR A 483 -15.56 1.76 4.09
CA THR A 483 -16.98 1.51 4.34
C THR A 483 -17.51 2.64 5.21
N ASP A 484 -18.77 2.55 5.67
CA ASP A 484 -19.34 3.52 6.62
C ASP A 484 -18.66 3.44 8.00
N ASP A 485 -18.00 2.34 8.35
CA ASP A 485 -17.50 2.07 9.70
C ASP A 485 -16.00 1.72 9.77
N ALA A 486 -15.33 1.53 8.64
CA ALA A 486 -13.92 1.12 8.63
C ALA A 486 -13.14 1.58 7.39
N LEU A 487 -11.87 1.90 7.61
CA LEU A 487 -10.81 1.95 6.59
C LEU A 487 -10.23 0.56 6.43
N GLN A 488 -10.14 0.08 5.19
CA GLN A 488 -9.58 -1.22 4.83
C GLN A 488 -8.37 -1.07 3.92
N VAL A 489 -7.29 -1.78 4.25
CA VAL A 489 -6.10 -1.86 3.41
C VAL A 489 -5.88 -3.31 3.01
N THR A 490 -5.70 -3.54 1.71
CA THR A 490 -5.38 -4.84 1.14
C THR A 490 -4.06 -4.74 0.38
N MET A 491 -3.11 -5.64 0.67
CA MET A 491 -1.81 -5.64 0.02
C MET A 491 -1.46 -7.03 -0.50
N LEU A 492 -0.93 -7.09 -1.71
CA LEU A 492 -0.28 -8.26 -2.29
C LEU A 492 1.20 -7.95 -2.47
N GLN A 493 2.00 -8.45 -1.54
CA GLN A 493 3.45 -8.36 -1.59
C GLN A 493 4.04 -9.67 -2.13
N ALA A 494 4.50 -9.64 -3.36
CA ALA A 494 5.25 -10.73 -3.98
C ALA A 494 6.09 -10.18 -5.13
N GLY A 495 7.33 -10.63 -5.23
CA GLY A 495 8.16 -10.43 -6.41
C GLY A 495 7.78 -11.38 -7.55
N ARG A 496 8.45 -11.22 -8.70
CA ARG A 496 8.23 -12.08 -9.87
C ARG A 496 8.47 -13.57 -9.57
N ASP A 497 9.49 -13.89 -8.78
CA ASP A 497 9.90 -15.25 -8.43
C ASP A 497 9.28 -15.74 -7.11
N GLN A 498 8.19 -15.09 -6.66
CA GLN A 498 7.53 -15.36 -5.38
C GLN A 498 6.04 -15.63 -5.57
N LEU A 499 5.48 -16.40 -4.64
CA LEU A 499 4.04 -16.51 -4.41
C LEU A 499 3.66 -15.74 -3.13
N ALA A 500 2.42 -15.29 -3.07
CA ALA A 500 1.85 -14.69 -1.86
C ALA A 500 0.99 -15.74 -1.10
N ALA A 501 -0.17 -15.37 -0.56
CA ALA A 501 -0.99 -16.32 0.18
C ALA A 501 -1.70 -17.32 -0.74
N PRO A 502 -1.58 -18.65 -0.49
CA PRO A 502 -2.25 -19.66 -1.31
C PRO A 502 -3.74 -19.79 -1.00
N ASN A 503 -4.17 -19.37 0.19
CA ASN A 503 -5.52 -19.52 0.70
C ASN A 503 -6.10 -18.17 1.18
N ALA A 504 -7.40 -18.15 1.43
CA ALA A 504 -8.07 -16.96 1.97
C ALA A 504 -7.67 -16.71 3.43
N PRO A 505 -7.67 -15.44 3.89
CA PRO A 505 -7.43 -15.12 5.28
C PRO A 505 -8.54 -15.67 6.18
N PRO A 506 -8.24 -15.98 7.46
CA PRO A 506 -9.26 -16.38 8.42
C PRO A 506 -10.32 -15.28 8.58
N ALA A 507 -11.58 -15.68 8.77
CA ALA A 507 -12.66 -14.75 9.05
C ALA A 507 -12.45 -14.05 10.41
N LEU A 508 -12.76 -12.77 10.49
CA LEU A 508 -12.80 -12.04 11.76
C LEU A 508 -14.11 -12.35 12.46
N THR A 509 -14.03 -12.93 13.67
CA THR A 509 -15.19 -13.23 14.51
C THR A 509 -15.41 -12.07 15.49
N GLY A 510 -16.06 -11.02 15.04
CA GLY A 510 -16.33 -9.80 15.82
C GLY A 510 -16.00 -8.52 15.10
N LYS A 511 -16.34 -7.38 15.72
CA LYS A 511 -15.91 -6.04 15.31
C LYS A 511 -14.70 -5.62 16.16
N PHE A 512 -13.68 -5.11 15.53
CA PHE A 512 -12.45 -4.66 16.17
C PHE A 512 -12.18 -3.19 15.80
N ASP A 513 -11.53 -2.47 16.70
CA ASP A 513 -11.07 -1.11 16.39
C ASP A 513 -9.86 -1.14 15.46
N LEU A 514 -9.01 -2.16 15.62
CA LEU A 514 -7.91 -2.46 14.72
C LEU A 514 -7.85 -3.97 14.50
N ALA A 515 -7.79 -4.41 13.26
CA ALA A 515 -7.58 -5.81 12.92
C ALA A 515 -6.51 -5.96 11.84
N VAL A 516 -5.63 -6.95 12.01
CA VAL A 516 -4.56 -7.30 11.06
C VAL A 516 -4.65 -8.79 10.77
N ARG A 517 -4.63 -9.15 9.48
CA ARG A 517 -4.48 -10.54 9.03
C ARG A 517 -3.28 -10.59 8.09
N MET A 518 -2.25 -11.29 8.49
CA MET A 518 -0.97 -11.38 7.80
C MET A 518 -0.63 -12.84 7.51
N HIS A 519 -0.34 -13.16 6.25
CA HIS A 519 0.17 -14.47 5.86
C HIS A 519 1.70 -14.51 6.00
N GLU A 520 2.25 -15.67 6.34
CA GLU A 520 3.70 -15.88 6.51
C GLU A 520 4.53 -15.46 5.28
N SER A 521 3.99 -15.60 4.06
CA SER A 521 4.63 -15.15 2.84
C SER A 521 4.91 -13.64 2.81
N LEU A 522 4.15 -12.83 3.55
CA LEU A 522 4.42 -11.39 3.65
C LEU A 522 5.79 -11.14 4.29
N VAL A 523 6.11 -11.87 5.35
CA VAL A 523 7.39 -11.72 6.07
C VAL A 523 8.55 -12.05 5.13
N GLY A 524 8.48 -13.19 4.43
CA GLY A 524 9.50 -13.62 3.49
C GLY A 524 9.66 -12.64 2.31
N ASN A 525 8.57 -12.31 1.66
CA ASN A 525 8.58 -11.47 0.47
C ASN A 525 9.02 -10.03 0.77
N MET A 526 8.54 -9.45 1.88
CA MET A 526 8.93 -8.11 2.31
C MET A 526 10.40 -8.08 2.78
N SER A 527 10.83 -9.08 3.55
CA SER A 527 12.21 -9.14 4.00
C SER A 527 13.18 -9.26 2.81
N GLN A 528 12.83 -10.01 1.78
CA GLN A 528 13.62 -10.10 0.55
C GLN A 528 13.70 -8.74 -0.16
N ALA A 529 12.59 -8.02 -0.26
CA ALA A 529 12.56 -6.69 -0.85
C ALA A 529 13.41 -5.66 -0.10
N VAL A 530 13.53 -5.79 1.24
CA VAL A 530 14.22 -4.80 2.09
C VAL A 530 15.63 -5.22 2.48
N LEU A 531 15.85 -6.50 2.78
CA LEU A 531 17.08 -7.02 3.36
C LEU A 531 17.85 -7.94 2.42
N GLY A 532 17.30 -8.33 1.26
CA GLY A 532 17.98 -9.26 0.34
C GLY A 532 19.38 -8.76 -0.05
N GLY A 533 20.42 -9.53 0.32
CA GLY A 533 21.82 -9.21 0.06
C GLY A 533 22.45 -8.10 0.91
N VAL A 534 21.67 -7.45 1.79
CA VAL A 534 22.12 -6.34 2.63
C VAL A 534 23.03 -6.84 3.74
N THR A 535 24.07 -6.06 4.04
CA THR A 535 24.90 -6.26 5.25
C THR A 535 24.37 -5.36 6.37
N LEU A 536 24.00 -5.96 7.48
CA LEU A 536 23.56 -5.28 8.69
C LEU A 536 24.61 -5.43 9.78
N THR A 537 25.09 -4.30 10.31
CA THR A 537 26.00 -4.26 11.45
C THR A 537 25.21 -4.25 12.77
N ASP A 538 25.89 -4.64 13.86
CA ASP A 538 25.37 -4.54 15.23
C ASP A 538 24.84 -3.13 15.54
N VAL A 539 25.62 -2.10 15.22
CA VAL A 539 25.25 -0.69 15.46
C VAL A 539 23.91 -0.36 14.76
N ARG A 540 23.80 -0.71 13.47
CA ARG A 540 22.59 -0.43 12.70
C ARG A 540 21.37 -1.21 13.20
N LEU A 541 21.59 -2.47 13.63
CA LEU A 541 20.53 -3.28 14.22
C LEU A 541 20.03 -2.69 15.54
N VAL A 542 20.94 -2.24 16.41
CA VAL A 542 20.59 -1.57 17.67
C VAL A 542 19.78 -0.29 17.41
N GLU A 543 20.19 0.53 16.43
CA GLU A 543 19.43 1.71 16.03
C GLU A 543 18.02 1.35 15.56
N MET A 544 17.87 0.37 14.66
CA MET A 544 16.57 -0.06 14.15
C MET A 544 15.66 -0.55 15.29
N ILE A 545 16.18 -1.34 16.22
CA ILE A 545 15.41 -1.82 17.37
C ILE A 545 15.01 -0.66 18.27
N LYS A 546 15.90 0.29 18.53
CA LYS A 546 15.62 1.50 19.30
C LYS A 546 14.53 2.36 18.65
N GLU A 547 14.57 2.53 17.33
CA GLU A 547 13.52 3.24 16.57
C GLU A 547 12.16 2.56 16.71
N LEU A 548 12.11 1.22 16.68
CA LEU A 548 10.87 0.44 16.77
C LEU A 548 10.31 0.32 18.18
N THR A 549 11.19 0.13 19.17
CA THR A 549 10.79 -0.19 20.57
C THR A 549 10.94 0.97 21.54
N GLY A 550 11.60 2.04 21.12
CA GLY A 550 11.96 3.18 21.97
C GLY A 550 13.14 2.93 22.92
N LYS A 551 13.70 1.70 22.95
CA LYS A 551 14.81 1.32 23.84
C LYS A 551 15.86 0.51 23.07
N PRO A 552 17.17 0.74 23.30
CA PRO A 552 18.20 -0.11 22.74
C PRO A 552 18.16 -1.49 23.42
N PRO A 553 18.42 -2.58 22.66
CA PRO A 553 18.58 -3.92 23.25
C PRO A 553 19.91 -4.01 24.00
N GLU A 554 19.91 -4.57 25.20
CA GLU A 554 21.12 -4.81 25.97
C GLU A 554 21.92 -6.00 25.41
N GLY A 555 23.26 -5.90 25.35
CA GLY A 555 24.15 -7.01 24.97
C GLY A 555 24.31 -7.28 23.48
N LEU A 556 23.70 -6.50 22.58
CA LEU A 556 23.89 -6.64 21.14
C LEU A 556 25.12 -5.89 20.62
N GLY A 557 25.45 -4.75 21.19
CA GLY A 557 26.54 -3.86 20.73
C GLY A 557 27.89 -4.05 21.42
N ASP A 558 28.07 -5.07 22.29
CA ASP A 558 29.26 -5.22 23.10
C ASP A 558 30.51 -5.69 22.33
N ASP A 559 30.31 -6.44 21.24
CA ASP A 559 31.38 -6.92 20.35
C ASP A 559 30.99 -6.61 18.90
N PRO A 560 31.82 -5.98 18.06
CA PRO A 560 31.49 -5.67 16.68
C PRO A 560 31.21 -6.92 15.85
N TRP A 561 30.08 -6.95 15.18
CA TRP A 561 29.71 -8.04 14.28
C TRP A 561 28.84 -7.54 13.13
N SER A 562 28.78 -8.32 12.07
CA SER A 562 27.83 -8.07 11.00
C SER A 562 27.27 -9.35 10.39
N ILE A 563 26.07 -9.25 9.84
CA ILE A 563 25.45 -10.30 9.02
C ILE A 563 25.16 -9.76 7.64
N THR A 564 25.61 -10.46 6.59
CA THR A 564 25.13 -10.23 5.23
C THR A 564 24.04 -11.24 4.95
N PHE A 565 22.82 -10.77 4.72
CA PHE A 565 21.69 -11.63 4.47
C PHE A 565 21.79 -12.37 3.14
N GLN A 566 21.14 -13.51 3.02
CA GLN A 566 20.90 -14.14 1.72
C GLN A 566 20.05 -13.21 0.86
N SER A 567 20.27 -13.27 -0.46
CA SER A 567 19.48 -12.45 -1.41
C SER A 567 18.03 -12.90 -1.47
N GLU A 568 17.78 -14.19 -1.22
CA GLU A 568 16.45 -14.81 -1.21
C GLU A 568 16.05 -15.17 0.22
N LEU A 569 14.82 -14.86 0.61
CA LEU A 569 14.21 -15.19 1.90
C LEU A 569 15.15 -14.94 3.11
N PRO A 570 15.68 -13.73 3.26
CA PRO A 570 16.58 -13.42 4.39
C PRO A 570 15.93 -13.62 5.75
N ILE A 571 14.62 -13.39 5.86
CA ILE A 571 13.82 -13.73 7.05
C ILE A 571 12.58 -14.49 6.58
N GLU A 572 12.32 -15.61 7.19
CA GLU A 572 11.13 -16.43 6.97
C GLU A 572 10.35 -16.59 8.27
N ALA A 573 9.04 -16.49 8.18
CA ALA A 573 8.10 -16.89 9.25
C ALA A 573 7.32 -18.13 8.80
N ARG A 574 6.93 -18.98 9.76
CA ARG A 574 6.04 -20.12 9.59
C ARG A 574 4.98 -20.08 10.68
N PHE A 575 3.72 -20.01 10.27
CA PHE A 575 2.57 -19.97 11.16
C PHE A 575 1.78 -21.27 11.06
N THR A 576 1.94 -22.14 12.04
CA THR A 576 1.16 -23.37 12.18
C THR A 576 0.34 -23.31 13.45
N ALA A 577 -0.52 -24.31 13.70
CA ALA A 577 -1.45 -24.30 14.85
C ALA A 577 -0.77 -23.84 16.16
N ARG A 578 -0.98 -22.57 16.52
CA ARG A 578 -0.43 -21.90 17.72
C ARG A 578 1.09 -21.85 17.82
N THR A 579 1.81 -22.04 16.72
CA THR A 579 3.27 -21.88 16.73
C THR A 579 3.73 -20.94 15.63
N ALA A 580 4.80 -20.19 15.94
CA ALA A 580 5.52 -19.36 14.99
C ALA A 580 6.99 -19.75 14.98
N LYS A 581 7.51 -20.22 13.85
CA LYS A 581 8.94 -20.38 13.64
C LYS A 581 9.45 -19.19 12.83
N ILE A 582 10.51 -18.56 13.32
CA ILE A 582 11.22 -17.50 12.60
C ILE A 582 12.59 -18.02 12.25
N THR A 583 13.01 -17.84 10.99
CA THR A 583 14.32 -18.23 10.49
C THR A 583 14.97 -17.02 9.83
N ILE A 584 16.20 -16.71 10.22
CA ILE A 584 17.06 -15.68 9.62
C ILE A 584 18.14 -16.39 8.81
N ARG A 585 18.35 -15.98 7.54
CA ARG A 585 19.35 -16.58 6.64
C ARG A 585 20.42 -15.57 6.27
N GLY A 586 21.67 -15.90 6.62
CA GLY A 586 22.85 -15.15 6.23
C GLY A 586 23.70 -15.92 5.21
N LYS A 587 24.45 -15.20 4.38
CA LYS A 587 25.50 -15.75 3.49
C LYS A 587 26.90 -15.42 3.95
N ARG A 588 27.04 -14.45 4.86
CA ARG A 588 28.28 -14.00 5.44
C ARG A 588 28.04 -13.52 6.85
N PHE A 589 28.92 -13.86 7.77
CA PHE A 589 28.91 -13.38 9.14
C PHE A 589 30.34 -12.99 9.57
N THR A 590 30.50 -11.82 10.18
CA THR A 590 31.79 -11.34 10.68
C THR A 590 31.72 -11.05 12.17
N ARG A 591 32.83 -11.31 12.85
CA ARG A 591 33.07 -10.90 14.24
C ARG A 591 34.53 -10.46 14.33
N GLU A 592 34.79 -9.18 14.60
CA GLU A 592 36.15 -8.63 14.57
C GLU A 592 36.87 -9.02 13.26
N ASP A 593 38.02 -9.72 13.33
CA ASP A 593 38.79 -10.19 12.19
C ASP A 593 38.35 -11.59 11.68
N GLN A 594 37.40 -12.23 12.36
CA GLN A 594 36.93 -13.56 11.97
C GLN A 594 35.74 -13.45 11.01
N GLU A 595 35.72 -14.26 9.98
CA GLU A 595 34.70 -14.28 8.96
C GLU A 595 34.24 -15.70 8.59
N ILE A 596 32.92 -15.87 8.42
CA ILE A 596 32.33 -17.05 7.80
C ILE A 596 31.62 -16.59 6.52
N ARG A 597 32.07 -17.14 5.35
CA ARG A 597 31.47 -16.91 4.02
C ARG A 597 30.71 -18.15 3.57
N ARG A 598 29.58 -18.43 4.16
CA ARG A 598 28.72 -19.57 3.82
C ARG A 598 27.29 -19.34 4.32
N PRO A 599 26.32 -20.14 3.82
CA PRO A 599 24.97 -20.12 4.34
C PRO A 599 24.93 -20.42 5.84
N VAL A 600 24.20 -19.59 6.58
CA VAL A 600 23.91 -19.74 8.01
C VAL A 600 22.41 -19.58 8.19
N GLU A 601 21.79 -20.49 8.92
CA GLU A 601 20.38 -20.39 9.34
C GLU A 601 20.31 -20.27 10.85
N ILE A 602 19.58 -19.24 11.30
CA ILE A 602 19.37 -18.94 12.73
C ILE A 602 17.87 -18.98 12.96
N SER A 603 17.39 -19.89 13.80
CA SER A 603 15.95 -20.04 13.99
C SER A 603 15.54 -20.20 15.44
N ALA A 604 14.29 -19.76 15.71
CA ALA A 604 13.60 -19.97 16.97
C ALA A 604 12.14 -20.32 16.71
N VAL A 605 11.61 -21.20 17.55
CA VAL A 605 10.18 -21.59 17.53
C VAL A 605 9.51 -21.07 18.78
N TYR A 606 8.33 -20.45 18.62
CA TYR A 606 7.52 -19.94 19.70
C TYR A 606 6.15 -20.62 19.72
N THR A 607 5.70 -20.99 20.90
CA THR A 607 4.28 -21.26 21.15
C THR A 607 3.58 -19.95 21.43
N ILE A 608 2.43 -19.74 20.79
CA ILE A 608 1.63 -18.54 20.94
C ILE A 608 0.43 -18.87 21.83
N GLU A 609 0.31 -18.18 22.94
CA GLU A 609 -0.77 -18.30 23.90
C GLU A 609 -1.58 -17.00 23.95
N LYS A 610 -2.89 -17.09 23.81
CA LYS A 610 -3.78 -15.96 24.09
C LYS A 610 -4.21 -16.03 25.56
N LEU A 611 -3.88 -14.99 26.30
CA LEU A 611 -4.40 -14.72 27.63
C LEU A 611 -5.58 -13.72 27.54
N PRO A 612 -6.35 -13.49 28.60
CA PRO A 612 -7.57 -12.67 28.52
C PRO A 612 -7.41 -11.28 27.90
N ASP A 613 -6.26 -10.63 28.09
CA ASP A 613 -5.98 -9.25 27.67
C ASP A 613 -4.66 -9.05 26.90
N ARG A 614 -3.91 -10.15 26.68
CA ARG A 614 -2.54 -10.12 26.13
C ARG A 614 -2.20 -11.38 25.34
N ALA A 615 -1.13 -11.31 24.57
CA ALA A 615 -0.50 -12.48 23.96
C ALA A 615 0.81 -12.78 24.68
N ARG A 616 1.13 -14.05 24.79
CA ARG A 616 2.39 -14.57 25.31
C ARG A 616 3.00 -15.50 24.28
N LEU A 617 4.25 -15.21 23.90
CA LEU A 617 5.03 -16.08 23.04
C LEU A 617 6.11 -16.72 23.91
N VAL A 618 6.13 -18.03 23.99
CA VAL A 618 7.11 -18.81 24.76
C VAL A 618 7.99 -19.58 23.80
N ARG A 619 9.30 -19.30 23.82
CA ARG A 619 10.26 -19.99 22.97
C ARG A 619 10.39 -21.45 23.36
N GLN A 620 10.35 -22.32 22.36
CA GLN A 620 10.55 -23.76 22.54
C GLN A 620 12.03 -24.12 22.35
N GLY A 621 12.70 -24.44 23.43
CA GLY A 621 14.13 -24.79 23.41
C GLY A 621 15.04 -23.58 23.11
N ASP A 622 16.25 -23.90 22.69
CA ASP A 622 17.32 -22.94 22.39
C ASP A 622 17.19 -22.39 20.97
N VAL A 623 17.83 -21.22 20.73
CA VAL A 623 18.05 -20.71 19.38
C VAL A 623 18.92 -21.70 18.61
N GLN A 624 18.44 -22.13 17.45
CA GLN A 624 19.16 -23.07 16.59
C GLN A 624 20.01 -22.30 15.60
N ILE A 625 21.27 -22.70 15.46
CA ILE A 625 22.21 -22.16 14.47
C ILE A 625 22.69 -23.33 13.61
N ASP A 626 22.40 -23.30 12.33
CA ASP A 626 22.72 -24.35 11.40
C ASP A 626 23.55 -23.82 10.23
N PHE A 627 24.45 -24.67 9.71
CA PHE A 627 25.26 -24.41 8.54
C PHE A 627 24.83 -25.39 7.43
N PRO A 628 23.89 -25.02 6.57
CA PRO A 628 23.36 -25.91 5.53
C PRO A 628 24.48 -26.53 4.66
N GLY A 629 24.36 -27.84 4.38
CA GLY A 629 25.29 -28.56 3.52
C GLY A 629 26.60 -29.02 4.21
N ARG A 630 26.72 -28.84 5.54
CA ARG A 630 27.96 -29.27 6.26
C ARG A 630 27.67 -30.27 7.35
N GLN A 631 28.33 -31.44 7.26
CA GLN A 631 28.20 -32.50 8.27
C GLN A 631 29.18 -32.36 9.43
N LYS A 632 30.38 -31.78 9.21
CA LYS A 632 31.41 -31.58 10.25
C LYS A 632 31.75 -30.09 10.36
N LEU A 633 31.74 -29.56 11.58
CA LEU A 633 32.10 -28.18 11.90
C LEU A 633 33.60 -28.12 12.27
N SER A 634 34.29 -27.07 11.81
CA SER A 634 35.63 -26.72 12.27
C SER A 634 35.57 -26.06 13.66
N THR A 635 36.71 -25.94 14.32
CA THR A 635 36.82 -25.23 15.61
C THR A 635 36.33 -23.78 15.50
N THR A 636 36.66 -23.11 14.40
CA THR A 636 36.19 -21.75 14.10
C THR A 636 34.68 -21.70 13.93
N ASP A 637 34.07 -22.69 13.25
CA ASP A 637 32.62 -22.79 13.09
C ASP A 637 31.92 -22.95 14.45
N ILE A 638 32.50 -23.78 15.34
CA ILE A 638 31.94 -24.01 16.69
C ILE A 638 32.02 -22.73 17.53
N ALA A 639 33.17 -22.04 17.52
CA ALA A 639 33.32 -20.78 18.23
C ALA A 639 32.34 -19.71 17.73
N MET A 640 32.21 -19.57 16.41
CA MET A 640 31.29 -18.63 15.78
C MET A 640 29.82 -19.00 16.03
N LYS A 641 29.47 -20.29 16.01
CA LYS A 641 28.14 -20.80 16.37
C LYS A 641 27.74 -20.38 17.79
N SER A 642 28.69 -20.56 18.74
CA SER A 642 28.47 -20.17 20.14
C SER A 642 28.29 -18.65 20.29
N PHE A 643 29.07 -17.85 19.56
CA PHE A 643 28.96 -16.41 19.55
C PHE A 643 27.60 -15.96 18.96
N MET A 644 27.24 -16.46 17.79
CA MET A 644 25.93 -16.17 17.16
C MET A 644 24.78 -16.55 18.08
N LYS A 645 24.83 -17.74 18.72
CA LYS A 645 23.81 -18.18 19.68
C LYS A 645 23.60 -17.13 20.77
N LYS A 646 24.68 -16.68 21.41
CA LYS A 646 24.63 -15.65 22.47
C LYS A 646 23.98 -14.35 21.97
N LYS A 647 24.37 -13.84 20.78
CA LYS A 647 23.80 -12.58 20.22
C LYS A 647 22.35 -12.74 19.83
N PHE A 648 21.97 -13.85 19.19
CA PHE A 648 20.60 -14.06 18.75
C PHE A 648 19.63 -14.50 19.88
N GLU A 649 20.13 -15.00 21.00
CA GLU A 649 19.32 -15.21 22.20
C GLU A 649 18.81 -13.89 22.81
N VAL A 650 19.52 -12.80 22.62
CA VAL A 650 19.05 -11.45 23.00
C VAL A 650 17.86 -11.00 22.13
N LEU A 651 17.89 -11.34 20.83
CA LEU A 651 16.81 -11.04 19.90
C LEU A 651 15.62 -11.98 20.08
N PHE A 652 15.89 -13.27 20.14
CA PHE A 652 14.91 -14.32 20.36
C PHE A 652 14.73 -14.61 21.86
N LYS A 653 14.13 -13.67 22.59
CA LYS A 653 13.90 -13.78 24.04
C LYS A 653 13.17 -15.09 24.38
N PRO A 654 13.44 -15.71 25.55
CA PRO A 654 12.72 -16.90 25.99
C PRO A 654 11.21 -16.71 26.08
N GLU A 655 10.80 -15.50 26.46
CA GLU A 655 9.41 -15.11 26.57
C GLU A 655 9.21 -13.69 26.04
N ILE A 656 8.14 -13.50 25.27
CA ILE A 656 7.70 -12.19 24.78
C ILE A 656 6.23 -12.04 25.19
N VAL A 657 5.95 -11.04 26.02
CA VAL A 657 4.59 -10.71 26.45
C VAL A 657 4.16 -9.43 25.77
N SER A 658 3.06 -9.49 25.02
CA SER A 658 2.42 -8.31 24.45
C SER A 658 1.21 -7.94 25.28
N GLU A 659 1.35 -6.96 26.15
CA GLU A 659 0.24 -6.48 27.00
C GLU A 659 -0.77 -5.62 26.25
N GLY A 660 -0.76 -5.62 24.94
CA GLY A 660 -1.60 -4.80 24.07
C GLY A 660 -0.76 -3.87 23.17
N LEU A 661 -1.43 -3.10 22.34
CA LEU A 661 -0.81 -2.22 21.36
C LEU A 661 -0.96 -0.75 21.76
N THR A 662 0.15 -0.05 21.92
CA THR A 662 0.16 1.41 22.09
C THR A 662 0.47 2.06 20.75
N LEU A 663 -0.43 2.93 20.28
CA LEU A 663 -0.24 3.65 19.04
C LEU A 663 0.67 4.87 19.23
N PRO A 664 1.51 5.22 18.24
CA PRO A 664 2.50 6.29 18.41
C PRO A 664 1.91 7.70 18.26
N LYS A 665 2.69 8.71 18.69
CA LYS A 665 2.42 10.15 18.52
C LYS A 665 1.04 10.55 19.10
N ARG A 666 0.24 11.29 18.32
CA ARG A 666 -1.10 11.77 18.72
C ARG A 666 -2.09 10.65 19.09
N TRP A 667 -1.87 9.45 18.60
CA TRP A 667 -2.68 8.28 18.92
C TRP A 667 -2.40 7.68 20.30
N ALA A 668 -1.31 8.10 20.97
CA ALA A 668 -0.94 7.63 22.30
C ALA A 668 -1.99 7.99 23.37
N SER A 669 -2.75 9.07 23.17
CA SER A 669 -3.84 9.51 24.05
C SER A 669 -5.00 8.52 24.14
N ILE A 670 -5.17 7.63 23.14
CA ILE A 670 -6.20 6.58 23.13
C ILE A 670 -5.93 5.53 24.22
N GLY A 671 -4.68 5.45 24.71
CA GLY A 671 -4.26 4.42 25.62
C GLY A 671 -3.87 3.13 24.92
N LYS A 672 -3.82 2.06 25.69
CA LYS A 672 -3.37 0.75 25.25
C LYS A 672 -4.53 -0.06 24.69
N LEU A 673 -4.50 -0.41 23.41
CA LEU A 673 -5.50 -1.28 22.79
C LEU A 673 -5.36 -2.70 23.36
N LYS A 674 -6.48 -3.31 23.74
CA LYS A 674 -6.53 -4.68 24.25
C LYS A 674 -6.63 -5.68 23.12
N LEU A 675 -5.85 -6.77 23.20
CA LEU A 675 -5.91 -7.86 22.23
C LEU A 675 -7.10 -8.77 22.52
N GLU A 676 -8.06 -8.81 21.62
CA GLU A 676 -9.27 -9.62 21.74
C GLU A 676 -9.27 -10.84 20.82
N LEU A 677 -8.67 -10.74 19.63
CA LEU A 677 -8.53 -11.86 18.69
C LEU A 677 -7.06 -12.19 18.47
N LEU A 678 -6.73 -13.48 18.55
CA LEU A 678 -5.47 -14.04 18.10
C LEU A 678 -5.74 -15.41 17.46
N VAL A 679 -5.47 -15.53 16.17
CA VAL A 679 -5.52 -16.79 15.42
C VAL A 679 -4.18 -16.98 14.74
N CYS A 680 -3.57 -18.15 14.92
CA CYS A 680 -2.33 -18.54 14.24
C CYS A 680 -2.56 -19.94 13.67
N ASP A 681 -2.82 -20.02 12.36
CA ASP A 681 -3.12 -21.28 11.68
C ASP A 681 -2.96 -21.15 10.16
N LYS A 682 -2.57 -22.26 9.50
CA LYS A 682 -2.50 -22.37 8.03
C LYS A 682 -1.75 -21.22 7.33
N GLY A 683 -0.62 -20.81 7.90
CA GLY A 683 0.20 -19.72 7.39
C GLY A 683 -0.31 -18.32 7.74
N TRP A 684 -1.43 -18.18 8.44
CA TRP A 684 -1.99 -16.88 8.82
C TRP A 684 -1.80 -16.56 10.29
N LEU A 685 -1.48 -15.29 10.56
CA LEU A 685 -1.58 -14.65 11.85
C LEU A 685 -2.66 -13.57 11.76
N ALA A 686 -3.74 -13.73 12.52
CA ALA A 686 -4.81 -12.75 12.62
C ALA A 686 -4.89 -12.21 14.06
N LEU A 687 -4.90 -10.90 14.17
CA LEU A 687 -4.92 -10.14 15.41
C LEU A 687 -6.04 -9.12 15.37
N GLY A 688 -6.76 -8.96 16.46
CA GLY A 688 -7.82 -7.96 16.61
C GLY A 688 -7.74 -7.28 17.96
N TRP A 689 -7.82 -5.96 17.97
CA TRP A 689 -7.74 -5.14 19.17
C TRP A 689 -8.96 -4.24 19.32
N LEU A 690 -9.30 -3.96 20.59
CA LEU A 690 -10.30 -2.96 20.96
C LEU A 690 -9.66 -1.86 21.77
N LYS A 691 -10.13 -0.64 21.59
CA LYS A 691 -9.76 0.50 22.45
C LYS A 691 -10.34 0.28 23.86
N PRO A 692 -9.66 0.78 24.89
CA PRO A 692 -10.22 0.75 26.24
C PRO A 692 -11.55 1.51 26.27
N PRO A 693 -12.54 1.08 27.06
CA PRO A 693 -13.76 1.86 27.24
C PRO A 693 -13.40 3.25 27.76
N ALA A 694 -14.12 4.27 27.27
CA ALA A 694 -13.95 5.61 27.81
C ALA A 694 -14.10 5.58 29.32
N PRO A 695 -13.27 6.30 30.12
CA PRO A 695 -13.45 6.40 31.54
C PRO A 695 -14.88 6.87 31.78
N ALA A 696 -15.63 6.15 32.62
CA ALA A 696 -16.99 6.54 32.99
C ALA A 696 -16.93 7.99 33.50
N ALA A 697 -17.71 8.88 32.88
CA ALA A 697 -17.82 10.25 33.35
C ALA A 697 -18.19 10.18 34.82
N THR A 698 -17.28 10.59 35.70
CA THR A 698 -17.57 10.71 37.11
C THR A 698 -18.65 11.80 37.21
N GLU A 699 -19.90 11.40 37.41
CA GLU A 699 -20.96 12.32 37.78
C GLU A 699 -20.49 13.04 39.02
N THR A 700 -20.01 14.23 38.84
CA THR A 700 -19.78 15.17 39.96
C THR A 700 -21.16 15.49 40.49
N LEU A 701 -21.59 14.72 41.49
CA LEU A 701 -22.72 15.08 42.34
C LEU A 701 -22.43 16.46 42.90
N VAL A 702 -22.95 17.49 42.26
CA VAL A 702 -23.06 18.82 42.83
C VAL A 702 -24.04 18.66 44.00
N ALA A 703 -23.50 18.41 45.20
CA ALA A 703 -24.25 18.52 46.43
C ALA A 703 -24.76 19.96 46.52
N SER A 704 -26.03 20.17 46.22
CA SER A 704 -26.72 21.42 46.58
C SER A 704 -26.84 21.48 48.08
N SER A 705 -25.90 22.19 48.74
CA SER A 705 -26.11 22.64 50.07
C SER A 705 -27.07 23.82 50.05
N ARG A 706 -28.17 23.65 50.76
CA ARG A 706 -29.15 24.66 51.11
C ARG A 706 -28.52 25.79 51.91
#